data_85a59052ae2d02bbe4c2149bc0b63390
#
_entry.id   85a59052ae2d02bbe4c2149bc0b63390
#
_cell.length_a   1.000
_cell.length_b   1.000
_cell.length_c   1.000
_cell.angle_alpha   90.00
_cell.angle_beta   90.00
_cell.angle_gamma   90.00
#
_symmetry.space_group_name_H-M   'P 1'
#
loop_
_entity.id
_entity.type
_entity.pdbx_description
1 polymer ?
#
loop_
_entity_poly.entity_id
_entity_poly.type
_entity_poly.pdbx_seq_one_letter_code
_entity_poly.pdbx_strand_id
1 'polypeptide(L)'
;MSTILRRRRFTPRRRKNGLFYTIVTWIFLAIIAYTALSALWGNGHGWSRILAGWYIGATHDPLDRIKVTLTALGGVGAVGYLVIKYRERSALERGEADDKFVRAVQQLGDASPQVRIAGVYALADVADTYEGPYHQRVVDILCGYLRTDRLLKDANGETRYATNKDGTSDHDKPLSADRAVESTILSVLAKHLKTVSENSFDNITTPGPWSHCTLNLHGTTLTESIHFTGSHIGALNAESLKLTGCATFQDSIFTNPVVFTNSIFTQDVDFSCVRFARRAVFSSVTFMKKINFTGTHFSNVYFDGATFEHRTLFTLTTFTAEAIFDNLNCRQEIHFNDLDFLGFVSFNGATFHRFVDFMGVKFNEETNLECITFKHDAQFLGTTFMGRTRFSNSGFDGVADFTGATFKEASSFTNVTFGGPTSFWGVTFAQECIFHKAKLKRSISFRRSSLPHDISFMGALFLCDVDFWGAKLRNRPKHDGCDYFLGTSFNSSPSVSLYFPDIININDKGLPEGAKWVPEPSNDHHRKGPTDEQRQPDEVTPADSLPQDKGREQHSNEHAQLVDGDDHASGAVLEGPVVAEPGGARSSPGGQDEAELPTRDTANLVELPGDGDHHPGHHQDHPGTDRGTEVRLHPSDTGLAKDRGECGEEG
;
A
#
# COMPACT_ATOMS: atom_id res chain seq x y z
N MET A 1 8.90 34.25 0.45
CA MET A 1 7.83 35.28 0.23
C MET A 1 6.52 34.54 0.13
N SER A 2 5.88 34.29 1.28
CA SER A 2 4.72 33.41 1.44
C SER A 2 3.49 34.28 1.64
N THR A 3 2.61 34.25 0.66
CA THR A 3 1.35 35.00 0.68
C THR A 3 0.30 34.16 1.40
N ILE A 4 0.02 34.53 2.64
CA ILE A 4 -1.03 33.94 3.47
C ILE A 4 -2.38 34.43 2.97
N LEU A 5 -3.10 33.56 2.27
CA LEU A 5 -4.52 33.76 1.95
C LEU A 5 -5.37 33.50 3.21
N ARG A 6 -5.70 34.59 3.89
CA ARG A 6 -6.64 34.65 5.01
C ARG A 6 -8.05 34.36 4.49
N ARG A 7 -8.50 33.08 4.59
CA ARG A 7 -9.90 32.71 4.41
C ARG A 7 -10.75 33.40 5.49
N ARG A 8 -11.47 34.44 5.11
CA ARG A 8 -12.55 35.04 5.95
C ARG A 8 -13.62 33.96 6.18
N ARG A 9 -13.72 33.45 7.40
CA ARG A 9 -14.88 32.69 7.86
C ARG A 9 -16.09 33.63 7.85
N PHE A 10 -17.01 33.42 6.92
CA PHE A 10 -18.33 33.98 7.00
C PHE A 10 -19.09 33.26 8.11
N THR A 11 -19.12 33.83 9.30
CA THR A 11 -20.10 33.45 10.32
C THR A 11 -21.46 34.01 9.87
N PRO A 12 -22.49 33.18 9.67
CA PRO A 12 -23.82 33.71 9.41
C PRO A 12 -24.30 34.36 10.70
N ARG A 13 -24.27 35.67 10.72
CA ARG A 13 -24.90 36.50 11.77
C ARG A 13 -26.38 36.18 11.74
N ARG A 14 -26.89 35.40 12.71
CA ARG A 14 -28.30 35.07 12.90
C ARG A 14 -29.07 36.39 12.99
N ARG A 15 -29.67 36.82 11.90
CA ARG A 15 -30.59 37.97 11.88
C ARG A 15 -31.84 37.53 12.63
N LYS A 16 -32.09 38.13 13.82
CA LYS A 16 -33.27 37.92 14.65
C LYS A 16 -34.61 38.24 13.96
N ASN A 17 -34.58 38.83 12.76
CA ASN A 17 -35.76 39.28 11.99
C ASN A 17 -35.93 38.48 10.68
N GLY A 18 -35.38 37.25 10.56
CA GLY A 18 -35.49 36.47 9.32
C GLY A 18 -36.94 36.18 8.90
N LEU A 19 -37.84 35.99 9.87
CA LEU A 19 -39.27 35.77 9.61
C LEU A 19 -39.93 37.00 9.03
N PHE A 20 -39.65 38.20 9.58
CA PHE A 20 -40.19 39.46 9.09
C PHE A 20 -39.75 39.72 7.64
N TYR A 21 -38.50 39.58 7.33
CA TYR A 21 -38.02 39.75 5.96
C TYR A 21 -38.58 38.70 4.99
N THR A 22 -38.80 37.47 5.41
CA THR A 22 -39.42 36.44 4.57
C THR A 22 -40.88 36.81 4.28
N ILE A 23 -41.67 37.25 5.28
CA ILE A 23 -43.07 37.70 5.11
C ILE A 23 -43.12 38.90 4.17
N VAL A 24 -42.26 39.89 4.37
CA VAL A 24 -42.20 41.08 3.51
C VAL A 24 -41.85 40.71 2.07
N THR A 25 -40.89 39.79 1.88
CA THR A 25 -40.52 39.30 0.53
C THR A 25 -41.68 38.57 -0.15
N TRP A 26 -42.45 37.76 0.59
CA TRP A 26 -43.62 37.08 0.07
C TRP A 26 -44.76 38.05 -0.30
N ILE A 27 -45.00 39.07 0.50
CA ILE A 27 -45.98 40.14 0.17
C ILE A 27 -45.55 40.86 -1.11
N PHE A 28 -44.26 41.17 -1.25
CA PHE A 28 -43.72 41.83 -2.44
C PHE A 28 -43.84 40.96 -3.70
N LEU A 29 -43.54 39.66 -3.59
CA LEU A 29 -43.72 38.67 -4.67
C LEU A 29 -45.20 38.52 -5.05
N ALA A 30 -46.11 38.55 -4.09
CA ALA A 30 -47.55 38.50 -4.35
C ALA A 30 -48.04 39.74 -5.10
N ILE A 31 -47.56 40.94 -4.75
CA ILE A 31 -47.86 42.18 -5.45
C ILE A 31 -47.29 42.14 -6.88
N ILE A 32 -46.07 41.64 -7.08
CA ILE A 32 -45.46 41.49 -8.41
C ILE A 32 -46.26 40.48 -9.25
N ALA A 33 -46.64 39.33 -8.69
CA ALA A 33 -47.47 38.35 -9.38
C ALA A 33 -48.82 38.89 -9.77
N TYR A 34 -49.46 39.65 -8.87
CA TYR A 34 -50.73 40.31 -9.15
C TYR A 34 -50.58 41.34 -10.29
N THR A 35 -49.57 42.21 -10.27
CA THR A 35 -49.35 43.22 -11.31
C THR A 35 -48.97 42.53 -12.65
N ALA A 36 -48.21 41.45 -12.66
CA ALA A 36 -47.89 40.67 -13.86
C ALA A 36 -49.15 40.02 -14.47
N LEU A 37 -49.98 39.38 -13.65
CA LEU A 37 -51.25 38.79 -14.09
C LEU A 37 -52.23 39.88 -14.59
N SER A 38 -52.28 41.05 -13.94
CA SER A 38 -53.07 42.16 -14.38
C SER A 38 -52.61 42.77 -15.72
N ALA A 39 -51.28 42.75 -15.96
CA ALA A 39 -50.69 43.15 -17.25
C ALA A 39 -50.97 42.15 -18.39
N LEU A 40 -51.11 40.89 -18.11
CA LEU A 40 -51.47 39.83 -19.09
C LEU A 40 -52.91 39.96 -19.55
N TRP A 41 -53.81 40.49 -18.71
CA TRP A 41 -55.22 40.66 -19.00
C TRP A 41 -55.62 42.10 -19.41
N GLY A 42 -54.67 43.01 -19.36
CA GLY A 42 -54.91 44.42 -19.77
C GLY A 42 -54.80 44.63 -21.28
N ASN A 43 -55.75 45.33 -21.89
CA ASN A 43 -55.68 45.77 -23.29
C ASN A 43 -54.94 47.14 -23.34
N GLY A 44 -53.68 47.12 -23.87
CA GLY A 44 -52.89 48.36 -24.01
C GLY A 44 -51.41 48.04 -24.33
N HIS A 45 -50.58 49.06 -24.62
CA HIS A 45 -49.16 48.94 -24.92
C HIS A 45 -48.33 49.57 -23.79
N GLY A 46 -47.24 48.91 -23.37
CA GLY A 46 -46.33 49.43 -22.36
C GLY A 46 -46.94 49.60 -20.95
N TRP A 47 -46.57 50.65 -20.23
CA TRP A 47 -47.00 50.90 -18.85
C TRP A 47 -48.50 51.09 -18.71
N SER A 48 -49.20 51.57 -19.78
CA SER A 48 -50.66 51.71 -19.80
C SER A 48 -51.39 50.36 -19.66
N ARG A 49 -50.73 49.24 -20.04
CA ARG A 49 -51.27 47.87 -19.92
C ARG A 49 -51.37 47.41 -18.46
N ILE A 50 -50.45 47.86 -17.64
CA ILE A 50 -50.44 47.57 -16.21
C ILE A 50 -51.52 48.36 -15.51
N LEU A 51 -51.67 49.69 -15.85
CA LEU A 51 -52.64 50.54 -15.29
C LEU A 51 -54.07 50.19 -15.75
N ALA A 52 -54.28 49.82 -17.03
CA ALA A 52 -55.55 49.34 -17.55
C ALA A 52 -56.05 48.05 -16.91
N GLY A 53 -55.12 47.15 -16.49
CA GLY A 53 -55.45 45.95 -15.73
C GLY A 53 -55.96 46.20 -14.31
N TRP A 54 -55.69 47.39 -13.77
CA TRP A 54 -56.17 47.84 -12.44
C TRP A 54 -57.51 48.57 -12.48
N TYR A 55 -57.95 49.10 -13.64
CA TYR A 55 -59.21 49.82 -13.77
C TYR A 55 -60.38 48.87 -14.04
N ILE A 56 -61.51 49.12 -13.35
CA ILE A 56 -62.79 48.41 -13.47
C ILE A 56 -63.44 48.82 -14.77
N GLY A 57 -63.18 48.20 -15.88
CA GLY A 57 -63.74 48.52 -17.18
C GLY A 57 -63.41 47.63 -18.34
N ALA A 58 -62.65 46.57 -18.10
CA ALA A 58 -62.28 45.57 -19.09
C ALA A 58 -63.35 44.47 -19.22
N THR A 59 -63.56 44.02 -20.44
CA THR A 59 -64.56 43.03 -20.91
C THR A 59 -64.60 41.66 -20.22
N HIS A 60 -63.89 41.45 -19.09
CA HIS A 60 -63.87 40.21 -18.30
C HIS A 60 -64.42 40.52 -16.90
N ASP A 61 -65.19 39.56 -16.40
CA ASP A 61 -65.82 39.63 -15.07
C ASP A 61 -64.76 39.90 -13.98
N PRO A 62 -64.85 40.96 -13.19
CA PRO A 62 -63.93 41.27 -12.09
C PRO A 62 -63.79 40.15 -11.10
N LEU A 63 -64.80 39.28 -10.94
CA LEU A 63 -64.85 38.17 -10.05
C LEU A 63 -63.87 37.07 -10.49
N ASP A 64 -63.64 36.83 -11.78
CA ASP A 64 -62.69 35.79 -12.24
C ASP A 64 -61.25 36.22 -12.02
N ARG A 65 -60.92 37.49 -12.08
CA ARG A 65 -59.60 38.00 -11.72
C ARG A 65 -59.29 37.81 -10.23
N ILE A 66 -60.29 38.10 -9.40
CA ILE A 66 -60.17 37.91 -7.96
C ILE A 66 -59.97 36.37 -7.63
N LYS A 67 -60.72 35.50 -8.27
CA LYS A 67 -60.61 34.05 -8.08
C LYS A 67 -59.22 33.55 -8.44
N VAL A 68 -58.66 33.86 -9.62
CA VAL A 68 -57.35 33.42 -10.08
C VAL A 68 -56.24 33.99 -9.21
N THR A 69 -56.33 35.27 -8.81
CA THR A 69 -55.34 35.86 -7.92
C THR A 69 -55.41 35.31 -6.51
N LEU A 70 -56.59 35.05 -5.96
CA LEU A 70 -56.76 34.39 -4.66
C LEU A 70 -56.24 32.93 -4.69
N THR A 71 -56.50 32.21 -5.79
CA THR A 71 -55.98 30.85 -5.96
C THR A 71 -54.46 30.83 -6.07
N ALA A 72 -53.87 31.74 -6.84
CA ALA A 72 -52.42 31.85 -6.96
C ALA A 72 -51.76 32.28 -5.62
N LEU A 73 -52.33 33.26 -4.93
CA LEU A 73 -51.87 33.68 -3.60
C LEU A 73 -52.04 32.58 -2.55
N GLY A 74 -53.17 31.86 -2.59
CA GLY A 74 -53.43 30.72 -1.71
C GLY A 74 -52.45 29.60 -1.94
N GLY A 75 -52.14 29.27 -3.20
CA GLY A 75 -51.14 28.28 -3.56
C GLY A 75 -49.75 28.66 -3.07
N VAL A 76 -49.32 29.91 -3.30
CA VAL A 76 -48.01 30.41 -2.81
C VAL A 76 -47.99 30.44 -1.29
N GLY A 77 -49.10 30.87 -0.63
CA GLY A 77 -49.22 30.85 0.82
C GLY A 77 -49.13 29.43 1.41
N ALA A 78 -49.75 28.44 0.75
CA ALA A 78 -49.71 27.06 1.15
C ALA A 78 -48.28 26.46 1.05
N VAL A 79 -47.55 26.75 -0.04
CA VAL A 79 -46.14 26.33 -0.18
C VAL A 79 -45.28 27.00 0.88
N GLY A 80 -45.46 28.31 1.13
CA GLY A 80 -44.77 29.04 2.19
C GLY A 80 -45.00 28.42 3.59
N TYR A 81 -46.26 28.07 3.89
CA TYR A 81 -46.62 27.41 5.13
C TYR A 81 -45.99 26.02 5.25
N LEU A 82 -45.98 25.20 4.17
CA LEU A 82 -45.34 23.88 4.15
C LEU A 82 -43.83 24.00 4.39
N VAL A 83 -43.16 24.98 3.78
CA VAL A 83 -41.71 25.21 4.00
C VAL A 83 -41.43 25.63 5.45
N ILE A 84 -42.28 26.47 6.04
CA ILE A 84 -42.14 26.88 7.46
C ILE A 84 -42.35 25.65 8.36
N LYS A 85 -43.42 24.88 8.14
CA LYS A 85 -43.71 23.66 8.91
C LYS A 85 -42.60 22.62 8.77
N TYR A 86 -42.06 22.41 7.57
CA TYR A 86 -40.94 21.53 7.34
C TYR A 86 -39.68 21.97 8.12
N ARG A 87 -39.37 23.28 8.10
CA ARG A 87 -38.26 23.84 8.87
C ARG A 87 -38.45 23.72 10.39
N GLU A 88 -39.66 23.97 10.87
CA GLU A 88 -40.02 23.81 12.29
C GLU A 88 -39.86 22.38 12.72
N ARG A 89 -40.38 21.42 11.95
CA ARG A 89 -40.23 19.99 12.19
C ARG A 89 -38.77 19.56 12.18
N SER A 90 -37.98 19.98 11.18
CA SER A 90 -36.54 19.68 11.13
C SER A 90 -35.75 20.30 12.30
N ALA A 91 -36.18 21.41 12.83
CA ALA A 91 -35.57 22.04 14.01
C ALA A 91 -35.89 21.26 15.30
N LEU A 92 -37.12 20.74 15.42
CA LEU A 92 -37.52 19.87 16.55
C LEU A 92 -36.81 18.54 16.51
N GLU A 93 -36.73 17.89 15.33
CA GLU A 93 -36.03 16.63 15.14
C GLU A 93 -34.52 16.75 15.49
N ARG A 94 -33.87 17.85 15.10
CA ARG A 94 -32.48 18.13 15.47
C ARG A 94 -32.34 18.38 16.99
N GLY A 95 -33.28 19.07 17.62
CA GLY A 95 -33.29 19.27 19.06
C GLY A 95 -33.38 17.93 19.83
N GLU A 96 -34.30 17.07 19.39
CA GLU A 96 -34.44 15.71 19.96
C GLU A 96 -33.20 14.86 19.75
N ALA A 97 -32.59 14.89 18.55
CA ALA A 97 -31.35 14.20 18.26
C ALA A 97 -30.20 14.64 19.15
N ASP A 98 -30.03 15.97 19.32
CA ASP A 98 -28.98 16.52 20.19
C ASP A 98 -29.22 16.17 21.65
N ASP A 99 -30.46 16.14 22.14
CA ASP A 99 -30.81 15.73 23.52
C ASP A 99 -30.49 14.25 23.74
N LYS A 100 -30.85 13.35 22.82
CA LYS A 100 -30.51 11.93 22.88
C LYS A 100 -29.00 11.72 22.85
N PHE A 101 -28.30 12.43 21.95
CA PHE A 101 -26.85 12.38 21.85
C PHE A 101 -26.16 12.78 23.16
N VAL A 102 -26.57 13.89 23.77
CA VAL A 102 -25.99 14.36 25.06
C VAL A 102 -26.20 13.32 26.17
N ARG A 103 -27.41 12.72 26.25
CA ARG A 103 -27.68 11.67 27.25
C ARG A 103 -26.82 10.42 27.01
N ALA A 104 -26.65 9.99 25.75
CA ALA A 104 -25.80 8.85 25.42
C ALA A 104 -24.33 9.12 25.77
N VAL A 105 -23.82 10.34 25.52
CA VAL A 105 -22.47 10.76 25.95
C VAL A 105 -22.33 10.73 27.48
N GLN A 106 -23.35 11.20 28.21
CA GLN A 106 -23.36 11.15 29.66
C GLN A 106 -23.30 9.71 30.19
N GLN A 107 -24.05 8.79 29.55
CA GLN A 107 -24.00 7.36 29.89
C GLN A 107 -22.63 6.76 29.62
N LEU A 108 -21.95 7.14 28.50
CA LEU A 108 -20.60 6.69 28.20
C LEU A 108 -19.58 7.18 29.23
N GLY A 109 -19.82 8.31 29.90
CA GLY A 109 -18.99 8.83 30.99
C GLY A 109 -19.34 8.31 32.39
N ASP A 110 -20.26 7.36 32.54
CA ASP A 110 -20.70 6.84 33.82
C ASP A 110 -19.61 5.98 34.51
N ALA A 111 -19.67 5.88 35.85
CA ALA A 111 -18.76 5.06 36.62
C ALA A 111 -18.97 3.56 36.39
N SER A 112 -20.21 3.12 36.09
CA SER A 112 -20.58 1.73 35.84
C SER A 112 -20.24 1.29 34.40
N PRO A 113 -19.46 0.23 34.19
CA PRO A 113 -19.19 -0.30 32.85
C PRO A 113 -20.47 -0.69 32.08
N GLN A 114 -21.52 -1.17 32.79
CA GLN A 114 -22.79 -1.55 32.18
C GLN A 114 -23.50 -0.33 31.59
N VAL A 115 -23.48 0.82 32.30
CA VAL A 115 -24.06 2.09 31.84
C VAL A 115 -23.26 2.62 30.65
N ARG A 116 -21.92 2.52 30.69
CA ARG A 116 -21.07 2.90 29.57
C ARG A 116 -21.37 2.08 28.31
N ILE A 117 -21.56 0.75 28.45
CA ILE A 117 -21.96 -0.13 27.33
C ILE A 117 -23.33 0.32 26.76
N ALA A 118 -24.31 0.63 27.62
CA ALA A 118 -25.59 1.17 27.17
C ALA A 118 -25.42 2.50 26.43
N GLY A 119 -24.50 3.36 26.89
CA GLY A 119 -24.13 4.60 26.22
C GLY A 119 -23.55 4.39 24.82
N VAL A 120 -22.72 3.36 24.60
CA VAL A 120 -22.20 3.00 23.28
C VAL A 120 -23.32 2.65 22.31
N TYR A 121 -24.28 1.80 22.73
CA TYR A 121 -25.43 1.42 21.90
C TYR A 121 -26.37 2.61 21.67
N ALA A 122 -26.60 3.45 22.68
CA ALA A 122 -27.42 4.65 22.51
C ALA A 122 -26.81 5.66 21.53
N LEU A 123 -25.47 5.79 21.49
CA LEU A 123 -24.78 6.60 20.49
C LEU A 123 -24.95 6.01 19.09
N ALA A 124 -24.83 4.69 18.94
CA ALA A 124 -25.03 4.01 17.66
C ALA A 124 -26.48 4.21 17.15
N ASP A 125 -27.48 4.06 18.02
CA ASP A 125 -28.90 4.28 17.71
C ASP A 125 -29.17 5.73 17.23
N VAL A 126 -28.54 6.71 17.87
CA VAL A 126 -28.62 8.11 17.44
C VAL A 126 -27.99 8.28 16.04
N ALA A 127 -26.83 7.67 15.78
CA ALA A 127 -26.18 7.75 14.48
C ALA A 127 -27.03 7.12 13.39
N ASP A 128 -27.58 5.94 13.63
CA ASP A 128 -28.40 5.18 12.67
C ASP A 128 -29.78 5.83 12.42
N THR A 129 -30.35 6.49 13.44
CA THR A 129 -31.66 7.16 13.31
C THR A 129 -31.59 8.49 12.58
N TYR A 130 -30.56 9.29 12.86
CA TYR A 130 -30.47 10.67 12.35
C TYR A 130 -29.44 10.85 11.24
N GLU A 131 -28.64 9.81 10.97
CA GLU A 131 -27.67 9.72 9.86
C GLU A 131 -26.75 10.95 9.68
N GLY A 132 -26.12 11.05 8.50
CA GLY A 132 -25.35 12.22 8.05
C GLY A 132 -24.25 12.66 9.02
N PRO A 133 -24.33 13.88 9.60
CA PRO A 133 -23.26 14.40 10.46
C PRO A 133 -23.13 13.64 11.80
N TYR A 134 -24.14 12.88 12.22
CA TYR A 134 -24.08 12.12 13.45
C TYR A 134 -23.16 10.90 13.36
N HIS A 135 -23.02 10.28 12.19
CA HIS A 135 -22.09 9.16 11.98
C HIS A 135 -20.68 9.55 12.42
N GLN A 136 -20.10 10.62 11.87
CA GLN A 136 -18.75 11.05 12.22
C GLN A 136 -18.64 11.50 13.68
N ARG A 137 -19.66 12.24 14.19
CA ARG A 137 -19.65 12.70 15.60
C ARG A 137 -19.63 11.55 16.58
N VAL A 138 -20.38 10.48 16.32
CA VAL A 138 -20.41 9.27 17.14
C VAL A 138 -19.08 8.53 17.02
N VAL A 139 -18.57 8.32 15.83
CA VAL A 139 -17.26 7.70 15.59
C VAL A 139 -16.15 8.46 16.31
N ASP A 140 -16.17 9.80 16.27
CA ASP A 140 -15.18 10.64 16.96
C ASP A 140 -15.23 10.46 18.49
N ILE A 141 -16.44 10.31 19.07
CA ILE A 141 -16.59 10.07 20.52
C ILE A 141 -16.13 8.67 20.88
N LEU A 142 -16.52 7.64 20.12
CA LEU A 142 -16.12 6.27 20.38
C LEU A 142 -14.59 6.11 20.27
N CYS A 143 -13.99 6.64 19.21
CA CYS A 143 -12.54 6.69 19.08
C CYS A 143 -11.87 7.54 20.15
N GLY A 144 -12.49 8.66 20.54
CA GLY A 144 -12.04 9.51 21.64
C GLY A 144 -12.00 8.78 22.96
N TYR A 145 -13.02 7.98 23.26
CA TYR A 145 -13.05 7.11 24.44
C TYR A 145 -11.93 6.06 24.39
N LEU A 146 -11.70 5.42 23.24
CA LEU A 146 -10.62 4.45 23.08
C LEU A 146 -9.22 5.06 23.28
N ARG A 147 -9.04 6.36 23.08
CA ARG A 147 -7.78 7.08 23.30
C ARG A 147 -7.53 7.49 24.75
N THR A 148 -8.50 7.34 25.64
CA THR A 148 -8.28 7.61 27.07
C THR A 148 -7.42 6.52 27.70
N ASP A 149 -6.68 6.86 28.77
CA ASP A 149 -5.92 5.87 29.52
C ASP A 149 -6.88 4.99 30.34
N ARG A 150 -7.00 3.73 29.94
CA ARG A 150 -7.89 2.73 30.53
C ARG A 150 -7.13 1.59 31.20
N LEU A 151 -5.79 1.67 31.18
CA LEU A 151 -4.96 0.62 31.77
C LEU A 151 -5.05 0.62 33.30
N LEU A 152 -5.11 -0.58 33.87
CA LEU A 152 -5.03 -0.76 35.29
C LEU A 152 -3.62 -0.43 35.76
N LYS A 153 -3.52 0.38 36.84
CA LYS A 153 -2.25 0.74 37.45
C LYS A 153 -2.16 0.13 38.85
N ASP A 154 -0.94 -0.13 39.28
CA ASP A 154 -0.65 -0.55 40.62
C ASP A 154 -0.59 0.66 41.58
N ALA A 155 -0.23 0.40 42.86
CA ALA A 155 -0.09 1.45 43.86
C ALA A 155 1.02 2.46 43.58
N ASN A 156 1.97 2.12 42.70
CA ASN A 156 3.08 2.98 42.28
C ASN A 156 2.77 3.75 40.98
N GLY A 157 1.59 3.53 40.40
CA GLY A 157 1.18 4.14 39.13
C GLY A 157 1.69 3.42 37.87
N GLU A 158 2.30 2.24 38.05
CA GLU A 158 2.78 1.43 36.91
C GLU A 158 1.66 0.55 36.32
N THR A 159 1.73 0.29 35.02
CA THR A 159 0.74 -0.54 34.34
C THR A 159 0.80 -1.98 34.86
N ARG A 160 -0.36 -2.54 35.20
CA ARG A 160 -0.52 -3.94 35.56
C ARG A 160 -0.62 -4.81 34.33
N TYR A 161 0.03 -5.96 34.38
CA TYR A 161 0.07 -6.92 33.26
C TYR A 161 -0.54 -8.26 33.68
N ALA A 162 -0.96 -9.05 32.69
CA ALA A 162 -1.37 -10.42 32.91
C ALA A 162 -0.19 -11.25 33.44
N THR A 163 -0.49 -12.28 34.22
CA THR A 163 0.53 -13.18 34.77
C THR A 163 0.61 -14.44 33.95
N ASN A 164 1.80 -14.80 33.49
CA ASN A 164 2.09 -16.05 32.81
C ASN A 164 1.92 -17.26 33.75
N LYS A 165 1.91 -18.47 33.17
CA LYS A 165 1.79 -19.73 33.93
C LYS A 165 2.95 -19.96 34.91
N ASP A 166 4.09 -19.34 34.66
CA ASP A 166 5.31 -19.38 35.52
C ASP A 166 5.33 -18.29 36.60
N GLY A 167 4.29 -17.47 36.71
CA GLY A 167 4.18 -16.39 37.69
C GLY A 167 4.84 -15.08 37.27
N THR A 168 5.45 -14.99 36.07
CA THR A 168 6.04 -13.76 35.56
C THR A 168 4.99 -12.85 34.91
N SER A 169 5.23 -11.54 34.90
CA SER A 169 4.35 -10.57 34.22
C SER A 169 4.53 -10.64 32.70
N ASP A 170 3.42 -10.75 31.99
CA ASP A 170 3.38 -10.71 30.53
C ASP A 170 3.26 -9.25 30.06
N HIS A 171 4.39 -8.60 29.81
CA HIS A 171 4.44 -7.19 29.40
C HIS A 171 3.78 -6.91 28.04
N ASP A 172 3.43 -7.96 27.29
CA ASP A 172 2.67 -7.84 26.04
C ASP A 172 1.16 -7.81 26.29
N LYS A 173 0.70 -8.10 27.51
CA LYS A 173 -0.73 -8.16 27.90
C LYS A 173 -1.06 -7.24 29.06
N PRO A 174 -1.11 -5.91 28.85
CA PRO A 174 -1.57 -4.99 29.88
C PRO A 174 -3.04 -5.25 30.23
N LEU A 175 -3.37 -5.07 31.51
CA LEU A 175 -4.75 -5.21 31.97
C LEU A 175 -5.49 -3.88 31.81
N SER A 176 -6.72 -3.93 31.31
CA SER A 176 -7.61 -2.78 31.19
C SER A 176 -8.81 -2.93 32.14
N ALA A 177 -9.21 -1.83 32.76
CA ALA A 177 -10.44 -1.78 33.57
C ALA A 177 -11.71 -1.87 32.68
N ASP A 178 -11.60 -1.52 31.43
CA ASP A 178 -12.73 -1.29 30.51
C ASP A 178 -12.78 -2.25 29.32
N ARG A 179 -12.23 -3.45 29.45
CA ARG A 179 -12.19 -4.44 28.37
C ARG A 179 -13.56 -4.66 27.72
N ALA A 180 -14.63 -4.80 28.53
CA ALA A 180 -15.97 -5.02 28.00
C ALA A 180 -16.51 -3.83 27.20
N VAL A 181 -16.20 -2.60 27.64
CA VAL A 181 -16.60 -1.37 26.91
C VAL A 181 -15.80 -1.24 25.62
N GLU A 182 -14.49 -1.48 25.68
CA GLU A 182 -13.58 -1.48 24.52
C GLU A 182 -14.04 -2.50 23.47
N SER A 183 -14.30 -3.76 23.89
CA SER A 183 -14.81 -4.82 23.02
C SER A 183 -16.16 -4.43 22.38
N THR A 184 -17.06 -3.79 23.16
CA THR A 184 -18.35 -3.32 22.63
C THR A 184 -18.18 -2.23 21.59
N ILE A 185 -17.30 -1.24 21.83
CA ILE A 185 -17.02 -0.18 20.86
C ILE A 185 -16.47 -0.77 19.57
N LEU A 186 -15.47 -1.66 19.64
CA LEU A 186 -14.89 -2.31 18.47
C LEU A 186 -15.92 -3.13 17.69
N SER A 187 -16.82 -3.85 18.39
CA SER A 187 -17.91 -4.61 17.78
C SER A 187 -18.94 -3.72 17.09
N VAL A 188 -19.28 -2.58 17.68
CA VAL A 188 -20.20 -1.60 17.08
C VAL A 188 -19.58 -0.99 15.84
N LEU A 189 -18.31 -0.59 15.90
CA LEU A 189 -17.59 -0.10 14.70
C LEU A 189 -17.54 -1.17 13.60
N ALA A 190 -17.16 -2.41 13.94
CA ALA A 190 -17.12 -3.53 12.99
C ALA A 190 -18.46 -3.74 12.28
N LYS A 191 -19.55 -3.73 13.04
CA LYS A 191 -20.92 -3.91 12.50
C LYS A 191 -21.28 -2.84 11.47
N HIS A 192 -20.97 -1.55 11.76
CA HIS A 192 -21.39 -0.44 10.91
C HIS A 192 -20.40 -0.14 9.75
N LEU A 193 -19.20 -0.73 9.80
CA LEU A 193 -18.23 -0.68 8.71
C LEU A 193 -18.39 -1.85 7.73
N LYS A 194 -19.04 -2.95 8.15
CA LYS A 194 -19.17 -4.17 7.37
C LYS A 194 -19.94 -3.92 6.08
N THR A 195 -19.43 -4.45 4.97
CA THR A 195 -20.14 -4.44 3.69
C THR A 195 -21.36 -5.35 3.73
N VAL A 196 -22.45 -4.93 3.13
CA VAL A 196 -23.67 -5.71 3.00
C VAL A 196 -23.78 -6.19 1.56
N SER A 197 -23.92 -7.52 1.36
CA SER A 197 -24.24 -8.09 0.06
C SER A 197 -25.76 -8.13 -0.07
N GLU A 198 -26.31 -7.38 -1.02
CA GLU A 198 -27.77 -7.31 -1.22
C GLU A 198 -28.35 -8.55 -1.89
N ASN A 199 -27.55 -9.33 -2.64
CA ASN A 199 -27.98 -10.56 -3.30
C ASN A 199 -26.83 -11.56 -3.41
N SER A 200 -27.15 -12.84 -3.15
CA SER A 200 -26.19 -13.96 -3.27
C SER A 200 -25.70 -14.21 -4.72
N PHE A 201 -26.28 -13.56 -5.73
CA PHE A 201 -25.99 -13.75 -7.15
C PHE A 201 -25.27 -12.55 -7.80
N ASP A 202 -25.41 -11.36 -7.24
CA ASP A 202 -24.72 -10.19 -7.73
C ASP A 202 -23.64 -9.82 -6.72
N ASN A 203 -22.36 -9.82 -7.14
CA ASN A 203 -21.20 -9.39 -6.34
C ASN A 203 -21.21 -7.88 -6.01
N ILE A 204 -22.38 -7.26 -5.94
CA ILE A 204 -22.56 -5.86 -5.59
C ILE A 204 -22.63 -5.78 -4.07
N THR A 205 -21.53 -5.34 -3.46
CA THR A 205 -21.47 -5.05 -2.03
C THR A 205 -21.72 -3.57 -1.79
N THR A 206 -22.66 -3.24 -0.91
CA THR A 206 -22.88 -1.87 -0.46
C THR A 206 -22.01 -1.59 0.77
N PRO A 207 -21.33 -0.43 0.83
CA PRO A 207 -20.57 -0.03 2.00
C PRO A 207 -21.47 0.10 3.23
N GLY A 208 -20.96 -0.28 4.41
CA GLY A 208 -21.67 -0.07 5.66
C GLY A 208 -21.96 1.42 5.94
N PRO A 209 -22.93 1.75 6.79
CA PRO A 209 -23.41 3.12 6.96
C PRO A 209 -22.33 4.09 7.47
N TRP A 210 -21.32 3.62 8.20
CA TRP A 210 -20.24 4.47 8.72
C TRP A 210 -18.95 4.38 7.89
N SER A 211 -18.98 3.74 6.73
CA SER A 211 -17.82 3.51 5.86
C SER A 211 -17.14 4.79 5.36
N HIS A 212 -17.87 5.91 5.33
CA HIS A 212 -17.32 7.20 4.94
C HIS A 212 -16.62 7.94 6.08
N CYS A 213 -16.73 7.43 7.33
CA CYS A 213 -16.16 8.06 8.50
C CYS A 213 -14.65 7.87 8.59
N THR A 214 -13.99 8.81 9.28
CA THR A 214 -12.58 8.70 9.64
C THR A 214 -12.46 8.14 11.05
N LEU A 215 -11.74 7.03 11.19
CA LEU A 215 -11.41 6.43 12.47
C LEU A 215 -10.09 7.01 12.97
N ASN A 216 -10.11 7.61 14.15
CA ASN A 216 -8.91 8.18 14.77
C ASN A 216 -8.55 7.45 16.05
N LEU A 217 -7.60 6.51 15.93
CA LEU A 217 -7.07 5.67 17.01
C LEU A 217 -5.63 6.02 17.39
N HIS A 218 -5.19 7.23 17.06
CA HIS A 218 -3.80 7.66 17.26
C HIS A 218 -3.44 7.61 18.76
N GLY A 219 -2.26 7.09 19.09
CA GLY A 219 -1.74 6.99 20.46
C GLY A 219 -2.54 6.07 21.39
N THR A 220 -3.44 5.25 20.83
CA THR A 220 -4.31 4.37 21.61
C THR A 220 -3.59 3.10 22.02
N THR A 221 -3.82 2.61 23.25
CA THR A 221 -3.53 1.24 23.63
C THR A 221 -4.83 0.43 23.66
N LEU A 222 -4.94 -0.55 22.76
CA LEU A 222 -6.06 -1.49 22.69
C LEU A 222 -5.64 -2.83 23.28
N THR A 223 -6.48 -3.36 24.18
CA THR A 223 -6.26 -4.66 24.83
C THR A 223 -7.12 -5.77 24.24
N GLU A 224 -8.17 -5.40 23.51
CA GLU A 224 -9.07 -6.31 22.82
C GLU A 224 -8.72 -6.44 21.34
N SER A 225 -9.16 -7.53 20.73
CA SER A 225 -8.92 -7.80 19.32
C SER A 225 -9.77 -6.93 18.41
N ILE A 226 -9.22 -6.55 17.25
CA ILE A 226 -9.93 -5.85 16.18
C ILE A 226 -10.42 -6.89 15.16
N HIS A 227 -11.72 -6.91 14.87
CA HIS A 227 -12.34 -7.79 13.88
C HIS A 227 -13.10 -6.99 12.83
N PHE A 228 -12.37 -6.44 11.84
CA PHE A 228 -12.92 -5.63 10.75
C PHE A 228 -12.96 -6.40 9.42
N THR A 229 -13.22 -7.70 9.48
CA THR A 229 -13.31 -8.56 8.29
C THR A 229 -14.46 -8.12 7.37
N GLY A 230 -14.20 -8.00 6.05
CA GLY A 230 -15.18 -7.59 5.05
C GLY A 230 -15.71 -6.16 5.27
N SER A 231 -14.89 -5.28 5.84
CA SER A 231 -15.28 -3.91 6.15
C SER A 231 -14.90 -2.93 5.04
N HIS A 232 -15.69 -1.89 4.89
CA HIS A 232 -15.37 -0.74 4.05
C HIS A 232 -15.02 0.44 4.97
N ILE A 233 -13.74 0.83 4.98
CA ILE A 233 -13.19 1.81 5.92
C ILE A 233 -12.78 3.05 5.13
N GLY A 234 -13.30 4.21 5.52
CA GLY A 234 -13.00 5.48 4.90
C GLY A 234 -11.53 5.84 5.07
N ALA A 235 -11.18 6.37 6.21
CA ALA A 235 -9.80 6.68 6.59
C ALA A 235 -9.51 6.13 7.99
N LEU A 236 -8.26 5.71 8.22
CA LEU A 236 -7.81 5.24 9.53
C LEU A 236 -6.51 5.95 9.91
N ASN A 237 -6.54 6.66 11.02
CA ASN A 237 -5.33 7.13 11.69
C ASN A 237 -5.10 6.28 12.95
N ALA A 238 -4.12 5.42 12.87
CA ALA A 238 -3.67 4.55 13.95
C ALA A 238 -2.18 4.81 14.29
N GLU A 239 -1.70 6.03 14.07
CA GLU A 239 -0.34 6.42 14.44
C GLU A 239 -0.07 6.15 15.93
N SER A 240 1.07 5.52 16.23
CA SER A 240 1.46 5.16 17.59
C SER A 240 0.43 4.28 18.34
N LEU A 241 -0.35 3.49 17.61
CA LEU A 241 -1.26 2.50 18.18
C LEU A 241 -0.46 1.35 18.79
N LYS A 242 -0.77 0.96 20.05
CA LYS A 242 -0.33 -0.30 20.64
C LYS A 242 -1.53 -1.25 20.70
N LEU A 243 -1.52 -2.30 19.90
CA LEU A 243 -2.54 -3.35 19.91
C LEU A 243 -1.98 -4.61 20.54
N THR A 244 -2.60 -5.07 21.63
CA THR A 244 -2.18 -6.28 22.34
C THR A 244 -3.13 -7.46 22.15
N GLY A 245 -4.25 -7.25 21.45
CA GLY A 245 -5.10 -8.28 20.85
C GLY A 245 -4.70 -8.59 19.41
N CYS A 246 -5.32 -9.60 18.81
CA CYS A 246 -5.17 -9.87 17.37
C CYS A 246 -5.88 -8.80 16.54
N ALA A 247 -5.47 -8.63 15.27
CA ALA A 247 -6.18 -7.79 14.32
C ALA A 247 -6.51 -8.57 13.05
N THR A 248 -7.77 -8.55 12.61
CA THR A 248 -8.14 -9.03 11.29
C THR A 248 -8.87 -7.96 10.51
N PHE A 249 -8.33 -7.70 9.31
CA PHE A 249 -8.89 -6.79 8.31
C PHE A 249 -9.19 -7.55 7.01
N GLN A 250 -9.18 -8.88 7.06
CA GLN A 250 -9.37 -9.74 5.90
C GLN A 250 -10.55 -9.26 5.03
N ASP A 251 -10.39 -9.31 3.69
CA ASP A 251 -11.41 -8.94 2.70
C ASP A 251 -11.92 -7.49 2.82
N SER A 252 -11.16 -6.59 3.48
CA SER A 252 -11.59 -5.21 3.70
C SER A 252 -11.06 -4.25 2.64
N ILE A 253 -11.73 -3.11 2.50
CA ILE A 253 -11.38 -2.04 1.58
C ILE A 253 -11.13 -0.75 2.35
N PHE A 254 -9.93 -0.19 2.22
CA PHE A 254 -9.61 1.16 2.68
C PHE A 254 -9.65 2.12 1.49
N THR A 255 -10.59 3.05 1.49
CA THR A 255 -10.81 3.97 0.37
C THR A 255 -9.98 5.25 0.44
N ASN A 256 -9.56 5.65 1.63
CA ASN A 256 -8.72 6.81 1.88
C ASN A 256 -7.39 6.39 2.55
N PRO A 257 -6.46 7.32 2.76
CA PRO A 257 -5.18 7.01 3.39
C PRO A 257 -5.32 6.33 4.76
N VAL A 258 -4.44 5.38 5.00
CA VAL A 258 -4.31 4.64 6.27
C VAL A 258 -2.93 4.89 6.84
N VAL A 259 -2.86 5.18 8.15
CA VAL A 259 -1.61 5.49 8.84
C VAL A 259 -1.48 4.61 10.08
N PHE A 260 -0.41 3.80 10.11
CA PHE A 260 0.01 2.98 11.23
C PHE A 260 1.42 3.36 11.73
N THR A 261 1.92 4.53 11.38
CA THR A 261 3.28 4.97 11.76
C THR A 261 3.55 4.76 13.25
N ASN A 262 4.72 4.22 13.59
CA ASN A 262 5.16 3.94 14.98
C ASN A 262 4.24 2.99 15.78
N SER A 263 3.38 2.23 15.13
CA SER A 263 2.46 1.32 15.83
C SER A 263 3.13 -0.01 16.17
N ILE A 264 2.63 -0.66 17.23
CA ILE A 264 3.12 -1.94 17.72
C ILE A 264 1.96 -2.93 17.77
N PHE A 265 2.10 -4.02 17.02
CA PHE A 265 1.19 -5.16 17.04
C PHE A 265 1.88 -6.31 17.79
N THR A 266 1.36 -6.67 18.96
CA THR A 266 1.99 -7.70 19.79
C THR A 266 1.47 -9.12 19.51
N GLN A 267 0.37 -9.24 18.76
CA GLN A 267 -0.25 -10.50 18.35
C GLN A 267 -0.37 -10.57 16.82
N ASP A 268 -0.97 -11.65 16.33
CA ASP A 268 -1.14 -11.89 14.91
C ASP A 268 -2.01 -10.83 14.23
N VAL A 269 -1.62 -10.48 13.00
CA VAL A 269 -2.33 -9.50 12.18
C VAL A 269 -2.64 -10.10 10.81
N ASP A 270 -3.89 -9.99 10.37
CA ASP A 270 -4.34 -10.48 9.07
C ASP A 270 -4.86 -9.34 8.20
N PHE A 271 -4.10 -9.04 7.15
CA PHE A 271 -4.49 -8.14 6.06
C PHE A 271 -4.75 -8.90 4.75
N SER A 272 -5.02 -10.21 4.80
CA SER A 272 -5.25 -10.99 3.57
C SER A 272 -6.43 -10.44 2.76
N CYS A 273 -6.26 -10.41 1.44
CA CYS A 273 -7.25 -9.91 0.49
C CYS A 273 -7.72 -8.46 0.75
N VAL A 274 -6.94 -7.67 1.48
CA VAL A 274 -7.25 -6.25 1.74
C VAL A 274 -6.93 -5.40 0.51
N ARG A 275 -7.78 -4.44 0.21
CA ARG A 275 -7.52 -3.44 -0.81
C ARG A 275 -7.25 -2.07 -0.18
N PHE A 276 -6.03 -1.58 -0.30
CA PHE A 276 -5.66 -0.19 0.00
C PHE A 276 -5.76 0.64 -1.28
N ALA A 277 -6.90 1.32 -1.47
CA ALA A 277 -7.15 2.11 -2.68
C ALA A 277 -6.32 3.39 -2.76
N ARG A 278 -5.70 3.80 -1.66
CA ARG A 278 -4.84 4.97 -1.53
C ARG A 278 -3.59 4.60 -0.74
N ARG A 279 -2.87 5.62 -0.29
CA ARG A 279 -1.63 5.50 0.50
C ARG A 279 -1.85 4.71 1.79
N ALA A 280 -1.04 3.66 2.00
CA ALA A 280 -0.95 2.91 3.25
C ALA A 280 0.44 3.12 3.87
N VAL A 281 0.48 3.61 5.11
CA VAL A 281 1.73 3.97 5.80
C VAL A 281 1.93 3.07 7.00
N PHE A 282 2.98 2.25 6.94
CA PHE A 282 3.45 1.36 7.99
C PHE A 282 4.87 1.73 8.44
N SER A 283 5.24 3.01 8.31
CA SER A 283 6.57 3.49 8.69
C SER A 283 6.85 3.24 10.16
N SER A 284 8.00 2.64 10.47
CA SER A 284 8.43 2.30 11.84
C SER A 284 7.44 1.44 12.63
N VAL A 285 6.59 0.66 11.95
CA VAL A 285 5.69 -0.30 12.61
C VAL A 285 6.48 -1.51 13.08
N THR A 286 6.12 -2.05 14.26
CA THR A 286 6.65 -3.32 14.75
C THR A 286 5.56 -4.38 14.77
N PHE A 287 5.76 -5.47 14.03
CA PHE A 287 4.94 -6.68 14.08
C PHE A 287 5.68 -7.75 14.87
N MET A 288 5.23 -8.03 16.09
CA MET A 288 5.90 -8.96 17.01
C MET A 288 5.53 -10.43 16.74
N LYS A 289 4.46 -10.70 16.01
CA LYS A 289 3.96 -12.03 15.65
C LYS A 289 3.71 -12.14 14.15
N LYS A 290 3.01 -13.18 13.72
CA LYS A 290 2.71 -13.43 12.30
C LYS A 290 1.91 -12.27 11.69
N ILE A 291 2.28 -11.88 10.49
CA ILE A 291 1.51 -10.96 9.67
C ILE A 291 1.26 -11.59 8.30
N ASN A 292 0.05 -11.42 7.80
CA ASN A 292 -0.39 -11.99 6.54
C ASN A 292 -0.87 -10.88 5.60
N PHE A 293 -0.16 -10.71 4.47
CA PHE A 293 -0.54 -9.81 3.38
C PHE A 293 -0.95 -10.57 2.11
N THR A 294 -1.24 -11.87 2.21
CA THR A 294 -1.60 -12.70 1.05
C THR A 294 -2.79 -12.11 0.29
N GLY A 295 -2.64 -11.94 -1.03
CA GLY A 295 -3.69 -11.38 -1.88
C GLY A 295 -4.00 -9.90 -1.66
N THR A 296 -3.21 -9.20 -0.85
CA THR A 296 -3.40 -7.78 -0.58
C THR A 296 -3.11 -6.93 -1.82
N HIS A 297 -3.90 -5.89 -2.03
CA HIS A 297 -3.70 -4.94 -3.11
C HIS A 297 -3.31 -3.56 -2.56
N PHE A 298 -2.07 -3.16 -2.82
CA PHE A 298 -1.57 -1.83 -2.44
C PHE A 298 -1.54 -0.88 -3.65
N SER A 299 -2.04 0.35 -3.45
CA SER A 299 -1.70 1.46 -4.33
C SER A 299 -0.29 1.94 -3.98
N ASN A 300 -0.13 2.91 -3.08
CA ASN A 300 1.18 3.28 -2.56
C ASN A 300 1.35 2.71 -1.14
N VAL A 301 2.51 2.11 -0.85
CA VAL A 301 2.78 1.56 0.48
C VAL A 301 4.17 1.95 0.99
N TYR A 302 4.26 2.23 2.29
CA TYR A 302 5.47 2.66 2.97
C TYR A 302 5.69 1.80 4.22
N PHE A 303 6.74 0.99 4.19
CA PHE A 303 7.23 0.16 5.30
C PHE A 303 8.61 0.64 5.80
N ASP A 304 8.96 1.91 5.53
CA ASP A 304 10.25 2.46 5.92
C ASP A 304 10.48 2.35 7.43
N GLY A 305 11.61 1.76 7.82
CA GLY A 305 11.96 1.48 9.21
C GLY A 305 11.07 0.44 9.92
N ALA A 306 10.18 -0.24 9.21
CA ALA A 306 9.33 -1.26 9.82
C ALA A 306 10.14 -2.48 10.29
N THR A 307 9.66 -3.16 11.33
CA THR A 307 10.28 -4.37 11.88
C THR A 307 9.29 -5.54 11.84
N PHE A 308 9.71 -6.62 11.19
CA PHE A 308 9.01 -7.91 11.19
C PHE A 308 9.78 -8.89 12.07
N GLU A 309 9.26 -9.20 13.26
CA GLU A 309 9.88 -10.14 14.21
C GLU A 309 9.58 -11.60 13.86
N HIS A 310 8.59 -11.85 12.98
CA HIS A 310 8.13 -13.18 12.60
C HIS A 310 8.09 -13.35 11.08
N ARG A 311 7.89 -14.59 10.61
CA ARG A 311 7.73 -14.92 9.20
C ARG A 311 6.61 -14.07 8.57
N THR A 312 6.90 -13.47 7.42
CA THR A 312 5.98 -12.56 6.71
C THR A 312 5.77 -13.03 5.28
N LEU A 313 4.52 -13.06 4.84
CA LEU A 313 4.13 -13.51 3.51
C LEU A 313 3.47 -12.39 2.73
N PHE A 314 3.98 -12.16 1.50
CA PHE A 314 3.36 -11.26 0.51
C PHE A 314 2.83 -12.03 -0.71
N THR A 315 2.57 -13.32 -0.56
CA THR A 315 2.10 -14.18 -1.67
C THR A 315 0.86 -13.60 -2.34
N LEU A 316 0.81 -13.57 -3.67
CA LEU A 316 -0.29 -13.01 -4.47
C LEU A 316 -0.60 -11.52 -4.18
N THR A 317 0.31 -10.81 -3.49
CA THR A 317 0.15 -9.38 -3.25
C THR A 317 0.43 -8.59 -4.52
N THR A 318 -0.30 -7.50 -4.73
CA THR A 318 -0.11 -6.61 -5.88
C THR A 318 0.29 -5.22 -5.42
N PHE A 319 1.38 -4.68 -5.97
CA PHE A 319 1.87 -3.32 -5.74
C PHE A 319 1.71 -2.51 -7.02
N THR A 320 0.68 -1.63 -7.08
CA THR A 320 0.33 -0.94 -8.33
C THR A 320 1.05 0.40 -8.53
N ALA A 321 1.67 0.94 -7.48
CA ALA A 321 2.46 2.16 -7.54
C ALA A 321 3.69 2.02 -6.63
N GLU A 322 4.13 3.09 -6.00
CA GLU A 322 5.34 3.13 -5.17
C GLU A 322 5.27 2.18 -3.97
N ALA A 323 6.33 1.40 -3.76
CA ALA A 323 6.50 0.50 -2.62
C ALA A 323 7.86 0.73 -1.95
N ILE A 324 7.85 1.30 -0.74
CA ILE A 324 9.04 1.69 0.00
C ILE A 324 9.23 0.76 1.21
N PHE A 325 10.38 0.09 1.23
CA PHE A 325 10.81 -0.79 2.31
C PHE A 325 12.17 -0.35 2.87
N ASP A 326 12.45 0.96 2.84
CA ASP A 326 13.74 1.50 3.27
C ASP A 326 13.98 1.23 4.75
N ASN A 327 15.22 0.84 5.10
CA ASN A 327 15.58 0.50 6.48
C ASN A 327 14.69 -0.58 7.12
N LEU A 328 14.03 -1.41 6.31
CA LEU A 328 13.23 -2.52 6.77
C LEU A 328 14.09 -3.51 7.57
N ASN A 329 13.58 -4.01 8.71
CA ASN A 329 14.28 -4.98 9.55
C ASN A 329 13.49 -6.28 9.65
N CYS A 330 13.89 -7.29 8.88
CA CYS A 330 13.24 -8.61 8.87
C CYS A 330 14.06 -9.59 9.71
N ARG A 331 13.53 -10.00 10.87
CA ARG A 331 14.17 -10.91 11.81
C ARG A 331 14.06 -12.37 11.42
N GLN A 332 13.00 -12.72 10.69
CA GLN A 332 12.72 -14.07 10.20
C GLN A 332 12.60 -14.10 8.68
N GLU A 333 12.19 -15.21 8.11
CA GLU A 333 12.01 -15.37 6.68
C GLU A 333 10.93 -14.43 6.13
N ILE A 334 11.17 -13.92 4.93
CA ILE A 334 10.21 -13.09 4.20
C ILE A 334 10.14 -13.56 2.74
N HIS A 335 8.92 -13.68 2.21
CA HIS A 335 8.66 -14.19 0.88
C HIS A 335 7.93 -13.18 0.03
N PHE A 336 8.56 -12.81 -1.09
CA PHE A 336 8.01 -11.95 -2.15
C PHE A 336 7.82 -12.71 -3.47
N ASN A 337 7.90 -14.05 -3.45
CA ASN A 337 7.92 -14.87 -4.65
C ASN A 337 6.68 -14.66 -5.53
N ASP A 338 6.91 -14.69 -6.86
CA ASP A 338 5.89 -14.58 -7.89
C ASP A 338 5.02 -13.31 -7.81
N LEU A 339 5.62 -12.17 -7.39
CA LEU A 339 4.96 -10.87 -7.30
C LEU A 339 5.29 -9.96 -8.47
N ASP A 340 4.35 -9.07 -8.81
CA ASP A 340 4.54 -7.96 -9.72
C ASP A 340 4.55 -6.62 -8.97
N PHE A 341 5.70 -5.93 -8.95
CA PHE A 341 5.80 -4.54 -8.55
C PHE A 341 5.65 -3.67 -9.80
N LEU A 342 4.52 -2.97 -9.92
CA LEU A 342 4.22 -2.18 -11.12
C LEU A 342 4.83 -0.77 -11.08
N GLY A 343 5.22 -0.27 -9.89
CA GLY A 343 5.83 1.03 -9.70
C GLY A 343 7.25 0.95 -9.14
N PHE A 344 7.79 2.11 -8.76
CA PHE A 344 9.10 2.25 -8.12
C PHE A 344 9.17 1.45 -6.82
N VAL A 345 10.28 0.75 -6.62
CA VAL A 345 10.52 -0.05 -5.41
C VAL A 345 11.86 0.33 -4.77
N SER A 346 11.85 0.51 -3.45
CA SER A 346 13.07 0.74 -2.69
C SER A 346 13.13 -0.14 -1.45
N PHE A 347 14.29 -0.77 -1.27
CA PHE A 347 14.70 -1.50 -0.06
C PHE A 347 15.99 -0.90 0.52
N ASN A 348 16.27 0.38 0.25
CA ASN A 348 17.52 1.01 0.65
C ASN A 348 17.77 0.86 2.16
N GLY A 349 18.95 0.35 2.54
CA GLY A 349 19.32 0.16 3.94
C GLY A 349 18.60 -1.00 4.65
N ALA A 350 17.77 -1.78 3.97
CA ALA A 350 17.05 -2.90 4.58
C ALA A 350 18.01 -3.98 5.10
N THR A 351 17.61 -4.67 6.17
CA THR A 351 18.36 -5.79 6.78
C THR A 351 17.48 -7.02 6.87
N PHE A 352 17.92 -8.09 6.21
CA PHE A 352 17.30 -9.40 6.25
C PHE A 352 18.17 -10.34 7.09
N HIS A 353 17.67 -10.77 8.25
CA HIS A 353 18.43 -11.62 9.17
C HIS A 353 18.34 -13.11 8.84
N ARG A 354 17.37 -13.51 8.05
CA ARG A 354 17.10 -14.88 7.59
C ARG A 354 16.88 -14.88 6.08
N PHE A 355 16.45 -16.02 5.57
CA PHE A 355 16.18 -16.23 4.16
C PHE A 355 15.19 -15.21 3.59
N VAL A 356 15.49 -14.67 2.41
CA VAL A 356 14.59 -13.82 1.63
C VAL A 356 14.40 -14.38 0.23
N ASP A 357 13.15 -14.45 -0.20
CA ASP A 357 12.76 -15.01 -1.48
C ASP A 357 12.15 -13.97 -2.40
N PHE A 358 12.88 -13.68 -3.50
CA PHE A 358 12.39 -12.87 -4.62
C PHE A 358 12.24 -13.70 -5.90
N MET A 359 12.08 -15.03 -5.80
CA MET A 359 11.94 -15.91 -6.96
C MET A 359 10.76 -15.50 -7.83
N GLY A 360 10.98 -15.39 -9.14
CA GLY A 360 9.94 -15.07 -10.10
C GLY A 360 9.38 -13.64 -10.03
N VAL A 361 9.90 -12.82 -9.12
CA VAL A 361 9.43 -11.42 -8.94
C VAL A 361 9.70 -10.60 -10.20
N LYS A 362 8.75 -9.74 -10.55
CA LYS A 362 8.89 -8.79 -11.63
C LYS A 362 8.84 -7.35 -11.11
N PHE A 363 9.96 -6.65 -11.27
CA PHE A 363 10.08 -5.22 -11.00
C PHE A 363 9.92 -4.45 -12.31
N ASN A 364 8.79 -3.75 -12.50
CA ASN A 364 8.49 -3.10 -13.77
C ASN A 364 9.12 -1.73 -13.94
N GLU A 365 9.50 -1.08 -12.84
CA GLU A 365 10.13 0.24 -12.81
C GLU A 365 11.50 0.19 -12.12
N GLU A 366 12.10 1.35 -11.90
CA GLU A 366 13.37 1.47 -11.19
C GLU A 366 13.32 0.78 -9.82
N THR A 367 14.37 0.01 -9.50
CA THR A 367 14.49 -0.77 -8.26
C THR A 367 15.75 -0.37 -7.52
N ASN A 368 15.57 0.15 -6.31
CA ASN A 368 16.66 0.53 -5.42
C ASN A 368 16.90 -0.53 -4.33
N LEU A 369 18.01 -1.24 -4.44
CA LEU A 369 18.47 -2.27 -3.50
C LEU A 369 19.84 -1.87 -2.90
N GLU A 370 20.09 -0.56 -2.72
CA GLU A 370 21.35 -0.06 -2.19
C GLU A 370 21.47 -0.26 -0.68
N CYS A 371 22.68 -0.43 -0.19
CA CYS A 371 22.99 -0.53 1.24
C CYS A 371 22.26 -1.67 1.98
N ILE A 372 21.71 -2.65 1.27
CA ILE A 372 21.02 -3.79 1.88
C ILE A 372 22.02 -4.75 2.52
N THR A 373 21.61 -5.35 3.64
CA THR A 373 22.36 -6.44 4.27
C THR A 373 21.52 -7.71 4.29
N PHE A 374 21.95 -8.71 3.52
CA PHE A 374 21.44 -10.08 3.55
C PHE A 374 22.34 -10.93 4.45
N LYS A 375 21.93 -11.19 5.70
CA LYS A 375 22.71 -11.98 6.66
C LYS A 375 22.61 -13.50 6.43
N HIS A 376 21.66 -13.92 5.63
CA HIS A 376 21.45 -15.30 5.21
C HIS A 376 21.21 -15.34 3.69
N ASP A 377 20.74 -16.45 3.17
CA ASP A 377 20.56 -16.66 1.74
C ASP A 377 19.51 -15.73 1.14
N ALA A 378 19.80 -15.19 -0.05
CA ALA A 378 18.92 -14.32 -0.82
C ALA A 378 18.70 -14.92 -2.21
N GLN A 379 17.45 -15.21 -2.54
CA GLN A 379 17.06 -15.87 -3.78
C GLN A 379 16.39 -14.88 -4.75
N PHE A 380 17.00 -14.73 -5.94
CA PHE A 380 16.51 -13.93 -7.06
C PHE A 380 16.32 -14.79 -8.31
N LEU A 381 16.01 -16.08 -8.14
CA LEU A 381 15.87 -17.06 -9.22
C LEU A 381 14.77 -16.62 -10.19
N GLY A 382 15.12 -16.45 -11.47
CA GLY A 382 14.15 -16.05 -12.50
C GLY A 382 13.56 -14.64 -12.34
N THR A 383 14.06 -13.84 -11.40
CA THR A 383 13.63 -12.46 -11.18
C THR A 383 13.83 -11.60 -12.42
N THR A 384 12.87 -10.73 -12.73
CA THR A 384 12.97 -9.82 -13.87
C THR A 384 12.97 -8.36 -13.41
N PHE A 385 14.04 -7.65 -13.70
CA PHE A 385 14.20 -6.21 -13.47
C PHE A 385 14.02 -5.48 -14.81
N MET A 386 12.88 -4.79 -14.97
CA MET A 386 12.56 -4.07 -16.21
C MET A 386 13.18 -2.67 -16.23
N GLY A 387 13.30 -2.03 -15.05
CA GLY A 387 13.92 -0.73 -14.87
C GLY A 387 15.36 -0.81 -14.36
N ARG A 388 15.99 0.36 -14.21
CA ARG A 388 17.34 0.48 -13.64
C ARG A 388 17.38 -0.15 -12.24
N THR A 389 18.41 -0.96 -11.98
CA THR A 389 18.54 -1.69 -10.72
C THR A 389 19.85 -1.35 -10.02
N ARG A 390 19.80 -1.01 -8.74
CA ARG A 390 20.98 -0.67 -7.94
C ARG A 390 21.09 -1.58 -6.74
N PHE A 391 22.24 -2.26 -6.63
CA PHE A 391 22.68 -3.03 -5.44
C PHE A 391 23.89 -2.40 -4.76
N SER A 392 24.25 -1.15 -5.10
CA SER A 392 25.48 -0.54 -4.62
C SER A 392 25.60 -0.56 -3.09
N ASN A 393 26.82 -0.84 -2.59
CA ASN A 393 27.13 -0.90 -1.16
C ASN A 393 26.39 -2.01 -0.36
N SER A 394 25.81 -2.97 -1.03
CA SER A 394 25.07 -4.06 -0.37
C SER A 394 25.98 -5.23 0.02
N GLY A 395 25.55 -5.99 1.03
CA GLY A 395 26.24 -7.15 1.54
C GLY A 395 25.38 -8.41 1.49
N PHE A 396 25.94 -9.49 0.94
CA PHE A 396 25.37 -10.83 0.94
C PHE A 396 26.28 -11.74 1.76
N ASP A 397 25.91 -12.06 3.01
CA ASP A 397 26.71 -12.93 3.88
C ASP A 397 26.48 -14.42 3.56
N GLY A 398 25.24 -14.79 3.14
CA GLY A 398 24.85 -16.12 2.69
C GLY A 398 24.95 -16.31 1.18
N VAL A 399 24.26 -17.31 0.66
CA VAL A 399 24.16 -17.58 -0.79
C VAL A 399 23.38 -16.45 -1.47
N ALA A 400 23.91 -15.94 -2.61
CA ALA A 400 23.22 -15.00 -3.47
C ALA A 400 22.89 -15.68 -4.81
N ASP A 401 21.64 -16.07 -5.04
CA ASP A 401 21.24 -16.81 -6.24
C ASP A 401 20.42 -15.94 -7.20
N PHE A 402 21.09 -15.48 -8.28
CA PHE A 402 20.48 -14.76 -9.39
C PHE A 402 20.24 -15.65 -10.61
N THR A 403 20.23 -16.97 -10.45
CA THR A 403 20.11 -17.93 -11.57
C THR A 403 18.90 -17.57 -12.45
N GLY A 404 19.14 -17.41 -13.76
CA GLY A 404 18.09 -17.09 -14.75
C GLY A 404 17.48 -15.72 -14.62
N ALA A 405 17.97 -14.85 -13.74
CA ALA A 405 17.46 -13.48 -13.62
C ALA A 405 17.70 -12.65 -14.89
N THR A 406 16.87 -11.66 -15.12
CA THR A 406 16.94 -10.78 -16.29
C THR A 406 16.97 -9.32 -15.88
N PHE A 407 18.02 -8.60 -16.28
CA PHE A 407 18.16 -7.15 -16.12
C PHE A 407 17.99 -6.48 -17.48
N LYS A 408 16.90 -5.76 -17.68
CA LYS A 408 16.56 -5.12 -18.97
C LYS A 408 17.24 -3.77 -19.16
N GLU A 409 17.45 -3.04 -18.06
CA GLU A 409 18.12 -1.74 -18.03
C GLU A 409 19.45 -1.83 -17.27
N ALA A 410 20.14 -0.70 -17.11
CA ALA A 410 21.42 -0.63 -16.43
C ALA A 410 21.35 -1.18 -14.99
N SER A 411 22.36 -1.94 -14.60
CA SER A 411 22.45 -2.56 -13.28
C SER A 411 23.80 -2.24 -12.62
N SER A 412 23.76 -1.91 -11.31
CA SER A 412 24.97 -1.59 -10.55
C SER A 412 25.11 -2.47 -9.32
N PHE A 413 26.26 -3.16 -9.25
CA PHE A 413 26.76 -3.91 -8.10
C PHE A 413 28.01 -3.24 -7.53
N THR A 414 28.11 -1.90 -7.62
CA THR A 414 29.26 -1.14 -7.16
C THR A 414 29.46 -1.32 -5.66
N ASN A 415 30.69 -1.68 -5.25
CA ASN A 415 31.09 -1.88 -3.85
C ASN A 415 30.23 -2.94 -3.11
N VAL A 416 29.61 -3.86 -3.83
CA VAL A 416 28.89 -4.99 -3.23
C VAL A 416 29.88 -5.99 -2.64
N THR A 417 29.53 -6.57 -1.49
CA THR A 417 30.28 -7.67 -0.89
C THR A 417 29.48 -8.97 -0.97
N PHE A 418 29.98 -9.93 -1.74
CA PHE A 418 29.45 -11.29 -1.77
C PHE A 418 30.28 -12.14 -0.81
N GLY A 419 29.76 -12.41 0.37
CA GLY A 419 30.40 -13.20 1.44
C GLY A 419 30.22 -14.70 1.23
N GLY A 420 29.06 -15.11 0.71
CA GLY A 420 28.70 -16.49 0.38
C GLY A 420 28.88 -16.86 -1.10
N PRO A 421 28.61 -18.11 -1.49
CA PRO A 421 28.56 -18.53 -2.89
C PRO A 421 27.56 -17.69 -3.68
N THR A 422 27.92 -17.31 -4.90
CA THR A 422 27.09 -16.42 -5.72
C THR A 422 26.88 -17.01 -7.12
N SER A 423 25.63 -17.07 -7.55
CA SER A 423 25.26 -17.58 -8.86
C SER A 423 24.64 -16.49 -9.73
N PHE A 424 25.27 -16.22 -10.87
CA PHE A 424 24.68 -15.50 -12.00
C PHE A 424 24.48 -16.44 -13.20
N TRP A 425 24.24 -17.73 -12.94
CA TRP A 425 24.07 -18.73 -14.00
C TRP A 425 22.86 -18.41 -14.88
N GLY A 426 23.10 -18.33 -16.20
CA GLY A 426 22.05 -18.06 -17.18
C GLY A 426 21.42 -16.66 -17.07
N VAL A 427 22.01 -15.75 -16.30
CA VAL A 427 21.52 -14.36 -16.17
C VAL A 427 21.65 -13.62 -17.49
N THR A 428 20.67 -12.77 -17.78
CA THR A 428 20.72 -11.86 -18.91
C THR A 428 20.83 -10.41 -18.45
N PHE A 429 21.96 -9.79 -18.76
CA PHE A 429 22.13 -8.34 -18.65
C PHE A 429 21.96 -7.73 -20.05
N ALA A 430 20.88 -6.98 -20.25
CA ALA A 430 20.59 -6.41 -21.57
C ALA A 430 21.34 -5.10 -21.83
N GLN A 431 21.64 -4.34 -20.78
CA GLN A 431 22.33 -3.06 -20.79
C GLN A 431 23.54 -3.07 -19.85
N GLU A 432 24.16 -1.91 -19.63
CA GLU A 432 25.32 -1.72 -18.76
C GLU A 432 25.22 -2.49 -17.43
N CYS A 433 26.30 -3.16 -17.05
CA CYS A 433 26.40 -3.85 -15.77
C CYS A 433 27.74 -3.55 -15.08
N ILE A 434 27.68 -2.96 -13.89
CA ILE A 434 28.85 -2.46 -13.18
C ILE A 434 29.08 -3.24 -11.89
N PHE A 435 30.28 -3.85 -11.76
CA PHE A 435 30.79 -4.51 -10.54
C PHE A 435 31.99 -3.76 -9.96
N HIS A 436 32.04 -2.44 -10.07
CA HIS A 436 33.20 -1.66 -9.59
C HIS A 436 33.42 -1.88 -8.09
N LYS A 437 34.67 -2.19 -7.73
CA LYS A 437 35.09 -2.41 -6.33
C LYS A 437 34.29 -3.52 -5.60
N ALA A 438 33.58 -4.37 -6.32
CA ALA A 438 32.90 -5.51 -5.72
C ALA A 438 33.90 -6.48 -5.07
N LYS A 439 33.51 -7.08 -3.95
CA LYS A 439 34.33 -8.04 -3.20
C LYS A 439 33.64 -9.40 -3.22
N LEU A 440 34.30 -10.40 -3.81
CA LEU A 440 33.77 -11.74 -4.00
C LEU A 440 34.63 -12.71 -3.18
N LYS A 441 34.12 -13.19 -2.05
CA LYS A 441 34.85 -13.95 -1.05
C LYS A 441 34.74 -15.46 -1.21
N ARG A 442 33.69 -15.94 -1.86
CA ARG A 442 33.38 -17.34 -2.13
C ARG A 442 33.18 -17.56 -3.63
N SER A 443 32.95 -18.78 -4.10
CA SER A 443 32.74 -19.08 -5.51
C SER A 443 31.68 -18.19 -6.18
N ILE A 444 32.01 -17.76 -7.39
CA ILE A 444 31.06 -17.00 -8.23
C ILE A 444 30.96 -17.61 -9.63
N SER A 445 29.75 -17.79 -10.12
CA SER A 445 29.48 -18.35 -11.44
C SER A 445 28.69 -17.40 -12.33
N PHE A 446 29.23 -17.12 -13.50
CA PHE A 446 28.56 -16.44 -14.62
C PHE A 446 28.28 -17.42 -15.76
N ARG A 447 28.21 -18.74 -15.49
CA ARG A 447 28.01 -19.75 -16.52
C ARG A 447 26.79 -19.47 -17.35
N ARG A 448 26.93 -19.61 -18.70
CA ARG A 448 25.85 -19.42 -19.68
C ARG A 448 25.12 -18.08 -19.58
N SER A 449 25.68 -17.09 -18.88
CA SER A 449 25.11 -15.74 -18.80
C SER A 449 25.27 -14.99 -20.14
N SER A 450 24.36 -14.04 -20.39
CA SER A 450 24.46 -13.07 -21.47
C SER A 450 24.92 -11.73 -20.91
N LEU A 451 26.18 -11.39 -21.16
CA LEU A 451 26.83 -10.19 -20.62
C LEU A 451 26.80 -9.06 -21.67
N PRO A 452 26.55 -7.80 -21.28
CA PRO A 452 26.56 -6.67 -22.20
C PRO A 452 27.99 -6.30 -22.60
N HIS A 453 28.11 -5.48 -23.65
CA HIS A 453 29.40 -4.93 -24.05
C HIS A 453 29.99 -3.96 -23.02
N ASP A 454 29.15 -3.38 -22.15
CA ASP A 454 29.51 -2.39 -21.14
C ASP A 454 29.63 -3.00 -19.73
N ILE A 455 29.89 -4.32 -19.62
CA ILE A 455 30.17 -4.92 -18.31
C ILE A 455 31.53 -4.42 -17.82
N SER A 456 31.61 -4.09 -16.52
CA SER A 456 32.85 -3.63 -15.92
C SER A 456 33.07 -4.18 -14.51
N PHE A 457 34.23 -4.80 -14.31
CA PHE A 457 34.72 -5.27 -13.00
C PHE A 457 35.84 -4.37 -12.44
N MET A 458 35.91 -3.12 -12.86
CA MET A 458 37.00 -2.22 -12.49
C MET A 458 37.21 -2.16 -10.98
N GLY A 459 38.44 -2.51 -10.55
CA GLY A 459 38.83 -2.50 -9.15
C GLY A 459 38.16 -3.58 -8.28
N ALA A 460 37.45 -4.54 -8.87
CA ALA A 460 36.85 -5.66 -8.14
C ALA A 460 37.92 -6.60 -7.57
N LEU A 461 37.59 -7.28 -6.48
CA LEU A 461 38.45 -8.20 -5.75
C LEU A 461 37.83 -9.60 -5.72
N PHE A 462 38.40 -10.54 -6.47
CA PHE A 462 38.02 -11.94 -6.50
C PHE A 462 38.95 -12.75 -5.59
N LEU A 463 38.44 -13.22 -4.46
CA LEU A 463 39.14 -14.06 -3.51
C LEU A 463 38.77 -15.55 -3.64
N CYS A 464 38.22 -15.96 -4.77
CA CYS A 464 37.47 -17.20 -4.94
C CYS A 464 37.58 -17.75 -6.36
N ASP A 465 37.00 -18.93 -6.57
CA ASP A 465 36.78 -19.52 -7.88
C ASP A 465 35.82 -18.64 -8.71
N VAL A 466 36.16 -18.45 -9.98
CA VAL A 466 35.37 -17.64 -10.93
C VAL A 466 35.12 -18.46 -12.18
N ASP A 467 33.85 -18.59 -12.55
CA ASP A 467 33.45 -19.41 -13.69
C ASP A 467 32.57 -18.63 -14.70
N PHE A 468 33.14 -18.32 -15.86
CA PHE A 468 32.46 -17.72 -17.00
C PHE A 468 32.18 -18.76 -18.12
N TRP A 469 32.20 -20.09 -17.85
CA TRP A 469 32.04 -21.10 -18.87
C TRP A 469 30.72 -20.90 -19.67
N GLY A 470 30.84 -20.77 -21.00
CA GLY A 470 29.73 -20.58 -21.90
C GLY A 470 29.03 -19.22 -21.77
N ALA A 471 29.61 -18.26 -21.02
CA ALA A 471 29.12 -16.88 -20.99
C ALA A 471 29.27 -16.24 -22.38
N LYS A 472 28.26 -15.49 -22.79
CA LYS A 472 28.23 -14.79 -24.09
C LYS A 472 28.41 -13.29 -23.84
N LEU A 473 29.55 -12.75 -24.30
CA LEU A 473 29.72 -11.30 -24.38
C LEU A 473 29.15 -10.79 -25.70
N ARG A 474 28.29 -9.77 -25.67
CA ARG A 474 27.79 -9.12 -26.88
C ARG A 474 28.94 -8.42 -27.59
N ASN A 475 29.04 -8.62 -28.91
CA ASN A 475 30.13 -8.13 -29.76
C ASN A 475 30.47 -6.67 -29.51
N ARG A 476 31.75 -6.41 -29.23
CA ARG A 476 32.36 -5.11 -29.17
C ARG A 476 32.99 -4.75 -30.51
N PRO A 477 32.92 -3.48 -30.98
CA PRO A 477 33.82 -3.00 -32.03
C PRO A 477 35.28 -3.14 -31.54
N LYS A 478 36.14 -3.75 -32.32
CA LYS A 478 37.53 -4.10 -32.01
C LYS A 478 38.48 -2.93 -31.63
N HIS A 479 37.98 -1.71 -31.39
CA HIS A 479 38.81 -0.51 -31.30
C HIS A 479 38.65 0.37 -30.04
N ASP A 480 37.79 0.06 -29.08
CA ASP A 480 37.72 0.85 -27.85
C ASP A 480 38.41 0.11 -26.68
N GLY A 481 39.57 0.63 -26.27
CA GLY A 481 40.42 0.09 -25.20
C GLY A 481 39.77 0.16 -23.80
N CYS A 482 38.55 -0.33 -23.64
CA CYS A 482 37.94 -0.45 -22.33
C CYS A 482 38.29 -1.83 -21.74
N ASP A 483 39.08 -1.79 -20.71
CA ASP A 483 39.48 -2.99 -19.97
C ASP A 483 38.35 -3.41 -19.01
N TYR A 484 37.64 -4.48 -19.33
CA TYR A 484 36.60 -5.07 -18.45
C TYR A 484 37.09 -5.28 -17.02
N PHE A 485 38.39 -5.56 -16.86
CA PHE A 485 39.05 -5.93 -15.61
C PHE A 485 40.10 -4.93 -15.15
N LEU A 486 40.05 -3.68 -15.58
CA LEU A 486 41.04 -2.66 -15.20
C LEU A 486 41.18 -2.55 -13.67
N GLY A 487 42.37 -2.79 -13.13
CA GLY A 487 42.65 -2.77 -11.71
C GLY A 487 41.97 -3.87 -10.88
N THR A 488 41.32 -4.85 -11.53
CA THR A 488 40.75 -6.02 -10.86
C THR A 488 41.87 -6.87 -10.25
N SER A 489 41.59 -7.47 -9.10
CA SER A 489 42.54 -8.32 -8.39
C SER A 489 41.97 -9.71 -8.19
N PHE A 490 42.78 -10.73 -8.47
CA PHE A 490 42.46 -12.15 -8.29
C PHE A 490 43.35 -12.77 -7.23
N ASN A 491 42.84 -13.69 -6.42
CA ASN A 491 43.60 -14.43 -5.44
C ASN A 491 44.59 -15.38 -6.16
N SER A 492 45.85 -15.34 -5.74
CA SER A 492 46.92 -16.16 -6.29
C SER A 492 47.02 -17.55 -5.69
N SER A 493 46.09 -17.93 -4.81
CA SER A 493 46.11 -19.29 -4.20
C SER A 493 45.96 -20.36 -5.28
N PRO A 494 46.78 -21.44 -5.24
CA PRO A 494 46.75 -22.54 -6.22
C PRO A 494 45.41 -23.32 -6.18
N SER A 495 44.58 -23.11 -5.18
CA SER A 495 43.24 -23.72 -5.09
C SER A 495 42.15 -22.94 -5.83
N VAL A 496 42.45 -21.74 -6.38
CA VAL A 496 41.46 -20.93 -7.10
C VAL A 496 41.45 -21.31 -8.57
N SER A 497 40.27 -21.71 -9.07
CA SER A 497 40.05 -22.05 -10.47
C SER A 497 39.41 -20.84 -11.20
N LEU A 498 40.01 -20.42 -12.31
CA LEU A 498 39.54 -19.33 -13.12
C LEU A 498 39.18 -19.84 -14.53
N TYR A 499 37.92 -19.67 -14.94
CA TYR A 499 37.45 -20.01 -16.28
C TYR A 499 36.93 -18.75 -16.97
N PHE A 500 37.60 -18.35 -18.05
CA PHE A 500 37.19 -17.21 -18.87
C PHE A 500 36.73 -17.67 -20.25
N PRO A 501 35.77 -16.98 -20.89
CA PRO A 501 35.39 -17.26 -22.28
C PRO A 501 36.53 -16.89 -23.24
N ASP A 502 36.63 -17.57 -24.38
CA ASP A 502 37.68 -17.37 -25.41
C ASP A 502 37.77 -15.93 -25.94
N ILE A 503 36.73 -15.15 -25.74
CA ILE A 503 36.65 -13.74 -26.20
C ILE A 503 37.42 -12.77 -25.29
N ILE A 504 37.83 -13.20 -24.09
CA ILE A 504 38.63 -12.40 -23.15
C ILE A 504 40.11 -12.67 -23.41
N ASN A 505 40.86 -11.60 -23.72
CA ASN A 505 42.31 -11.72 -23.85
C ASN A 505 42.96 -12.04 -22.49
N ILE A 506 43.65 -13.17 -22.44
CA ILE A 506 44.38 -13.61 -21.28
C ILE A 506 45.86 -13.31 -21.49
N ASN A 507 46.49 -12.64 -20.53
CA ASN A 507 47.92 -12.31 -20.54
C ASN A 507 48.78 -13.53 -20.18
N ASP A 508 50.12 -13.37 -20.31
CA ASP A 508 51.11 -14.44 -20.01
C ASP A 508 51.03 -14.97 -18.57
N LYS A 509 50.34 -14.29 -17.67
CA LYS A 509 50.13 -14.68 -16.28
C LYS A 509 48.82 -15.42 -16.06
N GLY A 510 48.07 -15.75 -17.12
CA GLY A 510 46.76 -16.40 -17.06
C GLY A 510 45.62 -15.53 -16.57
N LEU A 511 45.75 -14.18 -16.61
CA LEU A 511 44.74 -13.24 -16.18
C LEU A 511 44.22 -12.39 -17.35
N PRO A 512 42.99 -11.91 -17.27
CA PRO A 512 42.48 -10.89 -18.19
C PRO A 512 43.37 -9.63 -18.22
N GLU A 513 43.40 -8.96 -19.38
CA GLU A 513 44.12 -7.70 -19.54
C GLU A 513 43.66 -6.68 -18.51
N GLY A 514 44.61 -5.93 -17.90
CA GLY A 514 44.34 -4.97 -16.83
C GLY A 514 44.18 -5.54 -15.43
N ALA A 515 44.09 -6.86 -15.27
CA ALA A 515 43.99 -7.54 -13.98
C ALA A 515 45.35 -7.89 -13.37
N LYS A 516 45.38 -8.13 -12.07
CA LYS A 516 46.59 -8.52 -11.31
C LYS A 516 46.26 -9.57 -10.26
N TRP A 517 47.30 -10.34 -9.91
CA TRP A 517 47.25 -11.24 -8.76
C TRP A 517 47.36 -10.45 -7.45
N VAL A 518 46.60 -10.83 -6.43
CA VAL A 518 46.82 -10.40 -5.04
C VAL A 518 47.88 -11.29 -4.44
N PRO A 519 49.01 -10.78 -3.95
CA PRO A 519 49.98 -11.58 -3.25
C PRO A 519 49.33 -12.19 -2.00
N GLU A 520 49.65 -13.46 -1.72
CA GLU A 520 49.30 -14.06 -0.43
C GLU A 520 49.80 -13.17 0.70
N PRO A 521 49.02 -12.93 1.77
CA PRO A 521 49.54 -12.29 2.95
C PRO A 521 50.75 -13.11 3.44
N SER A 522 51.93 -12.51 3.41
CA SER A 522 53.13 -13.13 3.93
C SER A 522 52.87 -13.57 5.38
N ASN A 523 52.75 -14.84 5.61
CA ASN A 523 52.71 -15.43 6.95
C ASN A 523 54.09 -15.35 7.60
N ASP A 524 54.52 -14.12 7.93
CA ASP A 524 55.69 -13.87 8.77
C ASP A 524 55.33 -14.06 10.24
N HIS A 525 54.91 -15.26 10.57
CA HIS A 525 54.99 -15.73 11.93
C HIS A 525 56.03 -16.85 12.00
N HIS A 526 57.28 -16.47 12.31
CA HIS A 526 58.31 -17.35 12.80
C HIS A 526 57.74 -18.29 13.88
N ARG A 527 57.29 -19.49 13.48
CA ARG A 527 57.27 -20.64 14.35
C ARG A 527 58.56 -21.40 14.13
N LYS A 528 59.52 -21.24 15.05
CA LYS A 528 60.54 -22.24 15.30
C LYS A 528 59.83 -23.52 15.65
N GLY A 529 59.98 -24.55 14.80
CA GLY A 529 59.47 -25.87 15.01
C GLY A 529 60.32 -26.71 15.94
N PRO A 530 59.85 -27.88 16.28
CA PRO A 530 60.70 -29.04 16.40
C PRO A 530 60.45 -30.05 15.28
N THR A 531 61.55 -30.69 14.94
CA THR A 531 61.90 -31.68 13.98
C THR A 531 61.01 -32.95 13.91
N ASP A 532 60.89 -33.40 12.66
CA ASP A 532 60.78 -34.78 12.14
C ASP A 532 60.12 -35.86 13.01
N GLU A 533 59.01 -36.43 12.49
CA GLU A 533 58.90 -37.87 12.29
C GLU A 533 57.72 -38.22 11.37
N GLN A 534 58.08 -38.91 10.31
CA GLN A 534 57.38 -39.84 9.43
C GLN A 534 55.85 -39.91 9.47
N ARG A 535 55.16 -39.52 8.35
CA ARG A 535 54.00 -40.24 7.83
C ARG A 535 54.00 -40.29 6.30
N GLN A 536 53.73 -41.46 5.77
CA GLN A 536 53.59 -41.78 4.36
C GLN A 536 52.48 -41.06 3.66
N PRO A 537 52.57 -40.84 2.36
CA PRO A 537 51.52 -40.12 1.60
C PRO A 537 50.38 -41.09 1.30
N ASP A 538 49.17 -40.73 1.75
CA ASP A 538 47.95 -41.33 1.26
C ASP A 538 47.54 -40.67 -0.07
N GLU A 539 47.15 -41.51 -1.01
CA GLU A 539 46.76 -41.20 -2.38
C GLU A 539 45.74 -40.07 -2.46
N VAL A 540 46.10 -39.04 -3.22
CA VAL A 540 45.19 -37.96 -3.61
C VAL A 540 44.34 -38.46 -4.78
N THR A 541 43.09 -38.77 -4.53
CA THR A 541 42.07 -38.86 -5.58
C THR A 541 41.66 -37.44 -6.00
N PRO A 542 41.50 -37.18 -7.30
CA PRO A 542 41.12 -35.86 -7.79
C PRO A 542 39.70 -35.51 -7.30
N ALA A 543 39.55 -34.36 -6.67
CA ALA A 543 38.26 -33.82 -6.30
C ALA A 543 37.43 -33.52 -7.56
N ASP A 544 36.46 -34.37 -7.80
CA ASP A 544 35.42 -34.20 -8.78
C ASP A 544 34.45 -33.13 -8.33
N SER A 545 34.21 -32.23 -9.26
CA SER A 545 32.97 -31.49 -9.52
C SER A 545 32.21 -30.89 -8.34
N LEU A 546 31.95 -29.59 -8.45
CA LEU A 546 30.86 -28.87 -7.82
C LEU A 546 29.59 -29.74 -7.70
N PRO A 547 28.89 -29.72 -6.57
CA PRO A 547 27.73 -30.57 -6.37
C PRO A 547 26.67 -30.30 -7.42
N GLN A 548 26.47 -31.28 -8.28
CA GLN A 548 25.28 -31.31 -9.14
C GLN A 548 24.08 -31.73 -8.30
N ASP A 549 23.13 -30.85 -8.23
CA ASP A 549 21.66 -31.05 -8.31
C ASP A 549 20.99 -32.18 -7.47
N LYS A 550 21.51 -32.57 -6.32
CA LYS A 550 20.78 -33.51 -5.43
C LYS A 550 20.08 -32.85 -4.24
N GLY A 551 20.28 -31.55 -4.01
CA GLY A 551 19.61 -30.79 -2.94
C GLY A 551 18.29 -30.14 -3.34
N ARG A 552 18.01 -30.08 -4.65
CA ARG A 552 16.89 -29.32 -5.18
C ARG A 552 15.53 -30.01 -5.09
N GLU A 553 15.53 -31.34 -5.14
CA GLU A 553 14.28 -32.12 -5.03
C GLU A 553 13.83 -32.34 -3.57
N GLN A 554 14.75 -32.26 -2.59
CA GLN A 554 14.37 -32.43 -1.19
C GLN A 554 13.78 -31.14 -0.57
N HIS A 555 14.24 -29.96 -0.98
CA HIS A 555 13.68 -28.71 -0.46
C HIS A 555 12.29 -28.35 -1.03
N SER A 556 11.99 -28.74 -2.27
CA SER A 556 10.65 -28.53 -2.83
C SER A 556 9.61 -29.49 -2.25
N ASN A 557 10.01 -30.67 -1.81
CA ASN A 557 9.11 -31.64 -1.18
C ASN A 557 8.88 -31.37 0.32
N GLU A 558 9.83 -30.76 1.02
CA GLU A 558 9.61 -30.33 2.41
C GLU A 558 8.66 -29.11 2.50
N HIS A 559 8.67 -28.22 1.51
CA HIS A 559 7.72 -27.10 1.49
C HIS A 559 6.27 -27.50 1.17
N ALA A 560 6.05 -28.62 0.49
CA ALA A 560 4.71 -29.14 0.24
C ALA A 560 4.12 -29.94 1.42
N GLN A 561 4.94 -30.37 2.38
CA GLN A 561 4.49 -31.15 3.55
C GLN A 561 4.32 -30.35 4.83
N LEU A 562 4.72 -29.07 4.88
CA LEU A 562 4.59 -28.21 6.07
C LEU A 562 3.30 -27.36 6.11
N VAL A 563 2.35 -27.60 5.19
CA VAL A 563 1.04 -26.94 5.20
C VAL A 563 -0.02 -27.78 5.95
N ASP A 564 0.24 -29.06 6.24
CA ASP A 564 -0.67 -29.93 6.99
C ASP A 564 0.00 -30.43 8.27
N GLY A 565 -0.26 -29.75 9.38
CA GLY A 565 0.06 -30.28 10.70
C GLY A 565 0.39 -29.22 11.73
N ASP A 566 -0.62 -28.67 12.36
CA ASP A 566 -0.76 -28.48 13.80
C ASP A 566 -1.90 -27.49 14.08
N ASP A 567 -3.12 -28.00 14.08
CA ASP A 567 -4.21 -27.47 14.86
C ASP A 567 -5.01 -28.63 15.45
N HIS A 568 -4.49 -29.16 16.53
CA HIS A 568 -5.27 -29.92 17.48
C HIS A 568 -5.32 -29.16 18.81
N ALA A 569 -6.40 -28.46 19.07
CA ALA A 569 -7.08 -28.50 20.37
C ALA A 569 -8.39 -27.74 20.33
N SER A 570 -9.39 -28.43 20.77
CA SER A 570 -10.66 -27.98 21.35
C SER A 570 -11.88 -28.12 20.46
N GLY A 571 -12.58 -29.21 20.74
CA GLY A 571 -13.85 -29.57 20.18
C GLY A 571 -15.02 -28.70 20.64
N ALA A 572 -15.96 -28.60 19.75
CA ALA A 572 -17.37 -28.51 20.08
C ALA A 572 -18.16 -29.14 18.91
N VAL A 573 -18.79 -30.24 19.24
CA VAL A 573 -19.75 -30.97 18.43
C VAL A 573 -20.95 -30.09 18.21
N LEU A 574 -21.38 -29.91 16.96
CA LEU A 574 -22.77 -29.66 16.60
C LEU A 574 -23.09 -30.42 15.32
N GLU A 575 -23.96 -31.38 15.51
CA GLU A 575 -24.63 -32.20 14.49
C GLU A 575 -25.45 -31.31 13.55
N GLY A 576 -25.42 -31.61 12.26
CA GLY A 576 -26.34 -31.09 11.26
C GLY A 576 -26.55 -32.16 10.16
N PRO A 577 -27.67 -32.18 9.44
CA PRO A 577 -28.29 -33.43 9.02
C PRO A 577 -27.76 -34.00 7.70
N VAL A 578 -27.74 -35.32 7.70
CA VAL A 578 -27.57 -36.25 6.59
C VAL A 578 -28.64 -36.04 5.52
N VAL A 579 -28.25 -35.88 4.26
CA VAL A 579 -29.14 -36.12 3.11
C VAL A 579 -28.51 -37.19 2.24
N ALA A 580 -29.30 -38.25 2.04
CA ALA A 580 -28.99 -39.50 1.40
C ALA A 580 -28.82 -39.37 -0.13
N GLU A 581 -27.86 -40.13 -0.66
CA GLU A 581 -27.82 -40.53 -2.07
C GLU A 581 -28.94 -41.58 -2.39
N PRO A 582 -29.40 -41.67 -3.65
CA PRO A 582 -29.93 -42.92 -4.18
C PRO A 582 -29.01 -43.48 -5.27
N GLY A 583 -28.82 -44.76 -5.12
CA GLY A 583 -27.96 -45.63 -5.88
C GLY A 583 -28.41 -45.95 -7.30
N GLY A 584 -27.49 -46.61 -7.96
CA GLY A 584 -27.41 -46.90 -9.34
C GLY A 584 -28.37 -47.89 -9.96
N ALA A 585 -28.30 -47.98 -11.27
CA ALA A 585 -28.37 -49.22 -12.04
C ALA A 585 -27.89 -49.02 -13.50
N ARG A 586 -27.24 -50.05 -13.97
CA ARG A 586 -26.68 -50.33 -15.29
C ARG A 586 -27.73 -50.34 -16.42
N SER A 587 -27.35 -49.94 -17.62
CA SER A 587 -27.19 -50.80 -18.81
C SER A 587 -27.15 -50.00 -20.10
N SER A 588 -26.15 -50.28 -20.94
CA SER A 588 -26.09 -49.98 -22.40
C SER A 588 -26.89 -51.11 -23.13
N PRO A 589 -27.14 -51.10 -24.48
CA PRO A 589 -26.58 -50.30 -25.56
C PRO A 589 -27.55 -49.91 -26.70
N GLY A 590 -27.07 -49.10 -27.66
CA GLY A 590 -27.41 -49.25 -29.07
C GLY A 590 -28.21 -48.11 -29.72
N GLY A 591 -27.74 -47.68 -30.88
CA GLY A 591 -28.58 -47.11 -31.94
C GLY A 591 -28.17 -45.74 -32.42
N GLN A 592 -27.56 -45.75 -33.59
CA GLN A 592 -27.34 -44.70 -34.56
C GLN A 592 -28.59 -43.86 -34.79
N ASP A 593 -28.46 -42.58 -35.07
CA ASP A 593 -28.78 -41.97 -36.33
C ASP A 593 -28.46 -40.47 -36.37
N GLU A 594 -28.01 -40.11 -37.55
CA GLU A 594 -27.72 -38.80 -38.12
C GLU A 594 -28.94 -37.87 -38.07
N ALA A 595 -28.68 -36.55 -37.97
CA ALA A 595 -29.15 -35.55 -38.92
C ALA A 595 -29.00 -34.11 -38.39
N GLU A 596 -28.20 -33.38 -39.17
CA GLU A 596 -28.44 -32.05 -39.73
C GLU A 596 -28.62 -30.81 -38.85
N LEU A 597 -27.65 -29.92 -39.08
CA LEU A 597 -27.73 -28.45 -38.95
C LEU A 597 -28.89 -27.88 -39.81
N PRO A 598 -29.38 -26.70 -39.44
CA PRO A 598 -29.19 -25.62 -40.39
C PRO A 598 -28.69 -24.30 -39.75
N THR A 599 -27.89 -23.67 -40.58
CA THR A 599 -27.37 -22.31 -40.63
C THR A 599 -28.45 -21.24 -40.85
N ARG A 600 -28.06 -19.98 -40.60
CA ARG A 600 -28.57 -18.71 -41.14
C ARG A 600 -29.59 -17.96 -40.33
N ASP A 601 -29.64 -16.67 -40.25
CA ASP A 601 -29.01 -15.52 -40.85
C ASP A 601 -29.51 -14.23 -40.20
N THR A 602 -28.70 -13.19 -40.36
CA THR A 602 -29.02 -11.77 -40.59
C THR A 602 -29.53 -10.89 -39.46
N ALA A 603 -28.72 -9.99 -39.01
CA ALA A 603 -28.60 -8.57 -39.36
C ALA A 603 -29.88 -7.71 -39.32
N ASN A 604 -29.84 -6.70 -38.47
CA ASN A 604 -30.42 -5.41 -38.87
C ASN A 604 -29.70 -4.24 -38.18
N LEU A 605 -29.02 -3.50 -39.05
CA LEU A 605 -28.60 -2.12 -38.96
C LEU A 605 -29.84 -1.20 -38.93
N VAL A 606 -29.79 -0.12 -38.18
CA VAL A 606 -30.51 1.11 -38.52
C VAL A 606 -29.51 2.28 -38.51
N GLU A 607 -29.42 2.87 -39.72
CA GLU A 607 -28.64 4.03 -40.10
C GLU A 607 -29.30 5.37 -39.65
N LEU A 608 -28.45 6.30 -39.46
CA LEU A 608 -28.26 7.74 -39.65
C LEU A 608 -29.36 8.57 -40.40
N PRO A 609 -29.34 9.91 -40.32
CA PRO A 609 -28.63 10.77 -41.29
C PRO A 609 -27.83 11.92 -40.60
N GLY A 610 -26.75 12.48 -41.06
CA GLY A 610 -26.10 12.82 -42.30
C GLY A 610 -26.44 14.21 -42.80
N ASP A 611 -25.46 15.12 -42.85
CA ASP A 611 -25.19 16.21 -43.78
C ASP A 611 -24.32 17.27 -43.09
N GLY A 612 -23.31 17.88 -43.66
CA GLY A 612 -22.80 17.98 -45.00
C GLY A 612 -21.64 18.98 -44.98
N ASP A 613 -20.70 18.68 -45.80
CA ASP A 613 -19.72 19.47 -46.56
C ASP A 613 -19.27 20.88 -46.15
N HIS A 614 -17.95 21.10 -46.05
CA HIS A 614 -17.15 21.81 -47.07
C HIS A 614 -15.67 21.98 -46.66
N HIS A 615 -14.79 21.46 -47.49
CA HIS A 615 -13.39 21.88 -47.75
C HIS A 615 -13.44 22.82 -49.01
N PRO A 616 -12.35 23.53 -49.44
CA PRO A 616 -10.93 23.59 -49.06
C PRO A 616 -10.29 25.00 -49.17
N GLY A 617 -8.97 25.10 -48.89
CA GLY A 617 -8.19 26.22 -49.42
C GLY A 617 -6.81 26.43 -48.79
N HIS A 618 -5.81 26.09 -49.57
CA HIS A 618 -4.39 26.45 -49.51
C HIS A 618 -4.10 27.93 -49.17
N HIS A 619 -3.00 28.24 -48.44
CA HIS A 619 -1.79 28.83 -48.99
C HIS A 619 -0.68 29.01 -47.96
N GLN A 620 0.53 28.74 -48.42
CA GLN A 620 1.88 29.06 -47.96
C GLN A 620 2.05 30.56 -47.62
N ASP A 621 2.95 30.88 -46.67
CA ASP A 621 4.24 31.52 -46.89
C ASP A 621 4.91 31.97 -45.55
N HIS A 622 6.20 31.69 -45.47
CA HIS A 622 7.22 32.29 -44.59
C HIS A 622 7.63 33.69 -45.13
N PRO A 623 8.55 34.50 -44.51
CA PRO A 623 9.28 34.45 -43.25
C PRO A 623 9.47 35.85 -42.57
N GLY A 624 10.22 35.86 -41.46
CA GLY A 624 10.86 37.11 -41.01
C GLY A 624 11.14 37.19 -39.50
N THR A 625 12.36 36.87 -39.10
CA THR A 625 13.37 37.68 -38.35
C THR A 625 12.80 38.65 -37.30
N ASP A 626 13.28 38.69 -36.05
CA ASP A 626 14.60 39.16 -35.60
C ASP A 626 14.67 39.24 -34.05
N ARG A 627 15.86 38.93 -33.50
CA ARG A 627 16.52 39.48 -32.29
C ARG A 627 15.75 39.49 -30.96
N GLY A 628 16.22 38.87 -29.94
CA GLY A 628 17.50 39.04 -29.23
C GLY A 628 17.26 39.62 -27.86
N THR A 629 17.66 38.93 -26.86
CA THR A 629 18.58 39.48 -25.81
C THR A 629 18.76 38.42 -24.67
N GLU A 630 20.00 37.99 -24.58
CA GLU A 630 20.61 37.40 -23.38
C GLU A 630 20.57 38.37 -22.23
N VAL A 631 20.34 37.88 -21.02
CA VAL A 631 21.02 38.42 -19.83
C VAL A 631 21.38 37.26 -18.91
N ARG A 632 22.68 36.95 -18.94
CA ARG A 632 23.40 36.27 -17.83
C ARG A 632 23.50 37.23 -16.68
N LEU A 633 23.37 36.74 -15.45
CA LEU A 633 24.11 37.23 -14.31
C LEU A 633 24.41 36.09 -13.33
N HIS A 634 25.70 35.84 -13.17
CA HIS A 634 26.38 35.07 -12.13
C HIS A 634 26.77 36.02 -10.97
N PRO A 635 27.49 35.55 -9.94
CA PRO A 635 27.04 35.51 -8.55
C PRO A 635 27.83 36.49 -7.67
N SER A 636 27.45 36.65 -6.42
CA SER A 636 28.37 37.24 -5.42
C SER A 636 28.14 36.67 -4.02
N ASP A 637 29.23 36.11 -3.55
CA ASP A 637 29.68 35.88 -2.19
C ASP A 637 29.33 36.97 -1.17
N THR A 638 29.22 36.50 0.03
CA THR A 638 29.77 36.99 1.33
C THR A 638 28.99 36.29 2.43
N GLY A 639 29.48 35.58 3.41
CA GLY A 639 30.71 35.68 4.15
C GLY A 639 30.36 35.66 5.64
N LEU A 640 30.94 34.70 6.35
CA LEU A 640 31.30 34.72 7.78
C LEU A 640 30.22 34.89 8.88
N ALA A 641 30.06 33.90 9.78
CA ALA A 641 30.74 33.94 11.07
C ALA A 641 30.59 32.63 11.86
N LYS A 642 31.70 32.19 12.37
CA LYS A 642 31.88 31.19 13.44
C LYS A 642 31.15 31.62 14.72
N ASP A 643 30.61 30.64 15.46
CA ASP A 643 31.00 30.59 16.87
C ASP A 643 30.94 29.16 17.43
N ARG A 644 32.01 28.84 18.14
CA ARG A 644 32.24 27.62 18.92
C ARG A 644 31.57 27.77 20.29
N GLY A 645 31.08 26.71 20.83
CA GLY A 645 30.79 26.58 22.25
C GLY A 645 30.90 25.11 22.67
N GLU A 646 32.04 24.77 23.21
CA GLU A 646 32.34 23.55 23.97
C GLU A 646 31.71 23.57 25.36
N CYS A 647 31.74 22.37 25.94
CA CYS A 647 31.61 22.01 27.38
C CYS A 647 30.23 21.48 27.78
N GLY A 648 30.10 20.43 28.51
CA GLY A 648 31.03 19.62 29.31
C GLY A 648 30.21 18.50 29.95
N GLU A 649 30.91 17.48 30.31
CA GLU A 649 30.51 16.30 31.08
C GLU A 649 29.91 16.63 32.44
N GLU A 650 29.22 15.64 32.94
CA GLU A 650 29.03 15.18 34.33
C GLU A 650 27.57 15.11 34.81
N GLY A 651 27.24 13.87 35.28
CA GLY A 651 26.12 13.61 36.17
C GLY A 651 25.38 12.32 35.83
#